data_960e4c0d3a10659f0029eef60dc397b9
#
_entry.id   960e4c0d3a10659f0029eef60dc397b9
#
_cell.length_a   1.000
_cell.length_b   1.000
_cell.length_c   1.000
_cell.angle_alpha   90.00
_cell.angle_beta   90.00
_cell.angle_gamma   90.00
#
_symmetry.space_group_name_H-M   'P 1'
#
loop_
_entity.id
_entity.type
_entity.pdbx_description
1 polymer ?
#
loop_
_entity_poly.entity_id
_entity_poly.type
_entity_poly.pdbx_seq_one_letter_code
_entity_poly.pdbx_strand_id
1 'polypeptide(L)'
;MPTDMTKRKRGSGEEELVDVGLGATLAHLRGDTQPNATSTAVEDEEGWTVAGGSKRRRKERTGSDNSHGSRRESSAGVQPADDQPTTNPFAPPGDKLGDRTSPPKNPFSTNKEGAGDVPKDTSITREERRKERKLERNYPSIEHSHHARLQSHVKITDLQALVLYLLADGNAPQWVSVRNRTSIRQIVMLMVPGLELGMFNGKVPLEEASAMDIDKPAAESVPAEVAYVAEEVTSTEKDKPKYLRIADNEYYPASLKPNRLPTALKPLSDIFDHVWPIKAQGEHRGNQFVRVHSPIHTMLTSQIPKTKEEKQMKKNGGHKGPTPQNSKHWDNKRTPITEYIATLAEQQENEYVLHPAWFLTPESKAAAHKQRQESGQSVDDGWVDTNVASLEEGNVPEGEIEQGSVTAGRHVISVDCEMCKAENDQLVLTRISLLNWDGTVAMDKLVKPDVPIKDYLTQWSGITPAMLENVTTTLADIQKELLELITPRTILVGHSLNSDLNAMKLTHPFIIDTGILFPHPRGPPYKQSLKWLAQKYLHREVQKGANGHDSVEDSKTCLDLVKQKCEKGPKWGSGDTNAESIFKRLGRTPRPKSNDETRTGAVIDWGEPQRGHGGQAQLSKGCKSDEQIVEAIDDALKGLMEARDGATSKVDFIWARLRELELARGWWDDAKTADVELIRKNALQRLGLLKDGYDDDVEVKGGELGDAVSRTVNHITQIYDSLPRCTALIVYSGTGDPREIRRLQAMQQQYRREYATKNWDNLSVKWTDTEVQALSQACQDARNGVGFIVVK
;
A
#
# COMPACT_ATOMS: atom_id res chain seq x y z
N MET A 1 7.48 -22.26 -68.13
CA MET A 1 7.15 -23.36 -67.22
C MET A 1 7.77 -23.06 -65.86
N PRO A 2 6.97 -23.04 -64.81
CA PRO A 2 7.31 -22.49 -63.52
C PRO A 2 7.80 -23.59 -62.55
N THR A 3 8.69 -23.20 -61.68
CA THR A 3 9.00 -23.99 -60.47
C THR A 3 8.53 -23.24 -59.24
N ASP A 4 7.66 -23.91 -58.60
CA ASP A 4 7.00 -23.65 -57.34
C ASP A 4 8.03 -23.51 -56.18
N MET A 5 7.95 -22.40 -55.37
CA MET A 5 8.63 -22.30 -54.10
C MET A 5 7.66 -21.75 -53.02
N THR A 6 7.25 -22.65 -52.22
CA THR A 6 6.46 -22.48 -50.98
C THR A 6 6.94 -21.36 -50.09
N LYS A 7 6.07 -20.37 -49.89
CA LYS A 7 6.25 -19.28 -48.91
C LYS A 7 6.06 -19.82 -47.48
N ARG A 8 7.12 -19.92 -46.71
CA ARG A 8 7.05 -19.98 -45.26
C ARG A 8 6.70 -18.60 -44.72
N LYS A 9 5.54 -18.43 -44.13
CA LYS A 9 5.20 -17.28 -43.31
C LYS A 9 6.06 -17.29 -42.07
N ARG A 10 6.94 -16.29 -41.89
CA ARG A 10 7.51 -15.90 -40.62
C ARG A 10 6.47 -15.06 -39.91
N GLY A 11 6.03 -15.52 -38.74
CA GLY A 11 5.25 -14.75 -37.80
C GLY A 11 6.15 -13.70 -37.17
N SER A 12 5.83 -12.44 -37.34
CA SER A 12 6.40 -11.34 -36.58
C SER A 12 5.81 -11.38 -35.16
N GLY A 13 6.59 -11.87 -34.18
CA GLY A 13 6.27 -11.66 -32.78
C GLY A 13 6.70 -10.23 -32.44
N GLU A 14 5.77 -9.33 -32.30
CA GLU A 14 6.00 -8.03 -31.67
C GLU A 14 6.18 -8.27 -30.17
N GLU A 15 7.41 -8.14 -29.68
CA GLU A 15 7.69 -8.03 -28.25
C GLU A 15 7.23 -6.65 -27.77
N GLU A 16 6.20 -6.62 -26.95
CA GLU A 16 5.77 -5.43 -26.21
C GLU A 16 6.88 -4.99 -25.25
N LEU A 17 7.60 -3.94 -25.60
CA LEU A 17 8.52 -3.24 -24.69
C LEU A 17 7.69 -2.56 -23.59
N VAL A 18 7.70 -3.14 -22.40
CA VAL A 18 7.16 -2.51 -21.19
C VAL A 18 8.09 -1.36 -20.81
N ASP A 19 7.59 -0.13 -20.90
CA ASP A 19 8.30 1.07 -20.48
C ASP A 19 8.49 1.05 -18.94
N VAL A 20 9.70 0.78 -18.53
CA VAL A 20 10.13 0.66 -17.13
C VAL A 20 10.95 1.89 -16.78
N GLY A 21 10.38 3.06 -16.81
CA GLY A 21 10.99 4.31 -16.33
C GLY A 21 12.48 4.55 -16.68
N LEU A 22 12.97 5.74 -16.43
CA LEU A 22 14.31 6.20 -16.80
C LEU A 22 15.46 5.23 -16.44
N GLY A 23 15.36 4.53 -15.32
CA GLY A 23 16.35 3.57 -14.86
C GLY A 23 16.53 2.36 -15.77
N ALA A 24 15.45 1.83 -16.33
CA ALA A 24 15.53 0.70 -17.26
C ALA A 24 15.96 1.15 -18.67
N THR A 25 15.55 2.33 -19.08
CA THR A 25 16.04 2.94 -20.32
C THR A 25 17.55 3.19 -20.25
N LEU A 26 18.05 3.69 -19.12
CA LEU A 26 19.49 3.87 -18.89
C LEU A 26 20.27 2.55 -18.84
N ALA A 27 19.70 1.49 -18.25
CA ALA A 27 20.34 0.17 -18.25
C ALA A 27 20.38 -0.43 -19.66
N HIS A 28 19.33 -0.27 -20.43
CA HIS A 28 19.27 -0.69 -21.82
C HIS A 28 20.28 0.10 -22.71
N LEU A 29 20.39 1.40 -22.49
CA LEU A 29 21.32 2.27 -23.20
C LEU A 29 22.80 2.02 -22.84
N ARG A 30 23.10 1.39 -21.70
CA ARG A 30 24.46 1.02 -21.29
C ARG A 30 24.93 -0.33 -21.82
N GLY A 31 24.08 -1.08 -22.48
CA GLY A 31 24.41 -2.43 -22.95
C GLY A 31 24.54 -3.47 -21.85
N ASP A 32 24.07 -3.15 -20.61
CA ASP A 32 24.12 -4.05 -19.46
C ASP A 32 23.06 -5.17 -19.51
N THR A 33 22.30 -5.25 -20.60
CA THR A 33 21.40 -6.37 -20.84
C THR A 33 22.19 -7.55 -21.34
N GLN A 34 22.50 -8.48 -20.46
CA GLN A 34 22.87 -9.83 -20.90
C GLN A 34 21.75 -10.39 -21.77
N PRO A 35 22.09 -11.14 -22.84
CA PRO A 35 21.07 -11.73 -23.71
C PRO A 35 20.22 -12.71 -22.93
N ASN A 36 18.97 -12.39 -22.78
CA ASN A 36 17.83 -13.18 -22.40
C ASN A 36 18.08 -14.61 -21.92
N ALA A 37 18.03 -14.79 -20.61
CA ALA A 37 17.30 -15.93 -20.12
C ALA A 37 15.81 -15.59 -20.31
N THR A 38 15.16 -16.32 -21.19
CA THR A 38 13.71 -16.33 -21.35
C THR A 38 13.04 -16.37 -19.99
N SER A 39 12.54 -15.23 -19.50
CA SER A 39 11.63 -15.23 -18.37
C SER A 39 10.29 -15.74 -18.88
N THR A 40 10.13 -17.03 -18.86
CA THR A 40 8.81 -17.62 -18.70
C THR A 40 8.28 -17.00 -17.42
N ALA A 41 7.25 -16.19 -17.54
CA ALA A 41 6.45 -15.77 -16.41
C ALA A 41 5.96 -17.04 -15.71
N VAL A 42 6.61 -17.37 -14.60
CA VAL A 42 6.08 -18.34 -13.66
C VAL A 42 4.93 -17.60 -12.98
N GLU A 43 3.74 -17.83 -13.49
CA GLU A 43 2.53 -17.57 -12.74
C GLU A 43 2.63 -18.45 -11.49
N ASP A 44 2.67 -17.83 -10.31
CA ASP A 44 2.47 -18.53 -9.05
C ASP A 44 1.04 -19.07 -9.01
N GLU A 45 0.83 -20.19 -9.69
CA GLU A 45 -0.23 -21.12 -9.32
C GLU A 45 0.33 -21.95 -8.15
N GLU A 46 -0.05 -21.60 -6.93
CA GLU A 46 0.02 -22.52 -5.80
C GLU A 46 -0.93 -23.71 -6.08
N GLY A 47 -0.47 -24.60 -6.92
CA GLY A 47 -1.02 -25.93 -7.10
C GLY A 47 -0.39 -26.84 -6.06
N TRP A 48 -1.17 -27.25 -5.10
CA TRP A 48 -0.83 -28.26 -4.09
C TRP A 48 -0.42 -29.56 -4.75
N THR A 49 0.85 -29.95 -4.68
CA THR A 49 1.29 -31.31 -4.91
C THR A 49 1.45 -32.01 -3.57
N VAL A 50 0.52 -32.90 -3.28
CA VAL A 50 0.64 -33.89 -2.22
C VAL A 50 1.70 -34.91 -2.61
N ALA A 51 2.82 -34.94 -1.88
CA ALA A 51 3.79 -36.02 -1.97
C ALA A 51 3.24 -37.23 -1.18
N GLY A 52 2.97 -38.31 -1.88
CA GLY A 52 2.56 -39.56 -1.26
C GLY A 52 2.82 -40.75 -2.15
N GLY A 53 3.88 -41.37 -1.93
CA GLY A 53 4.25 -42.78 -1.88
C GLY A 53 3.81 -43.82 -2.91
N SER A 54 4.87 -44.44 -3.48
CA SER A 54 4.98 -45.86 -3.78
C SER A 54 4.35 -46.44 -5.06
N LYS A 55 5.29 -46.87 -5.87
CA LYS A 55 5.19 -47.74 -7.06
C LYS A 55 4.36 -49.01 -6.83
N ARG A 56 3.42 -49.29 -7.76
CA ARG A 56 3.18 -50.68 -8.24
C ARG A 56 2.80 -50.70 -9.70
N ARG A 57 3.63 -51.38 -10.50
CA ARG A 57 3.40 -51.82 -11.90
C ARG A 57 2.21 -52.75 -11.96
N ARG A 58 1.33 -52.62 -12.95
CA ARG A 58 0.68 -53.77 -13.62
C ARG A 58 0.21 -53.44 -15.03
N LYS A 59 0.70 -54.26 -15.93
CA LYS A 59 0.47 -54.69 -17.28
C LYS A 59 -0.87 -54.35 -17.96
N GLU A 60 -0.67 -54.10 -19.24
CA GLU A 60 -1.60 -54.06 -20.36
C GLU A 60 -2.59 -55.21 -20.42
N ARG A 61 -3.78 -54.95 -20.95
CA ARG A 61 -4.47 -55.86 -21.89
C ARG A 61 -5.49 -55.09 -22.74
N THR A 62 -5.38 -55.35 -24.01
CA THR A 62 -6.13 -54.99 -25.21
C THR A 62 -7.55 -55.59 -25.27
N GLY A 63 -8.40 -54.99 -26.10
CA GLY A 63 -9.62 -55.54 -26.68
C GLY A 63 -10.74 -54.53 -26.75
N SER A 64 -10.98 -53.93 -27.81
CA SER A 64 -11.72 -54.10 -29.06
C SER A 64 -13.24 -54.07 -28.91
N ASP A 65 -13.79 -53.15 -29.64
CA ASP A 65 -14.93 -53.25 -30.55
C ASP A 65 -16.39 -52.97 -30.17
N ASN A 66 -16.93 -52.07 -30.99
CA ASN A 66 -18.21 -52.03 -31.70
C ASN A 66 -19.48 -51.49 -31.02
N SER A 67 -19.93 -50.32 -31.46
CA SER A 67 -20.84 -50.00 -32.61
C SER A 67 -22.32 -49.80 -32.28
N HIS A 68 -22.88 -48.80 -32.97
CA HIS A 68 -24.29 -48.52 -33.33
C HIS A 68 -25.22 -47.99 -32.20
N GLY A 69 -26.02 -46.98 -32.39
CA GLY A 69 -26.52 -46.26 -33.54
C GLY A 69 -27.79 -45.53 -33.20
N SER A 70 -27.92 -44.40 -33.87
CA SER A 70 -29.18 -43.74 -34.33
C SER A 70 -30.21 -43.17 -33.36
N ARG A 71 -30.36 -41.83 -33.44
CA ARG A 71 -31.47 -41.04 -34.05
C ARG A 71 -32.86 -41.13 -33.42
N ARG A 72 -33.41 -40.01 -33.00
CA ARG A 72 -34.54 -39.17 -33.51
C ARG A 72 -35.12 -38.34 -32.40
N GLU A 73 -35.12 -37.01 -32.57
CA GLU A 73 -36.21 -36.05 -32.92
C GLU A 73 -37.58 -36.33 -32.28
N SER A 74 -38.10 -35.44 -31.52
CA SER A 74 -39.09 -34.39 -31.88
C SER A 74 -39.97 -34.00 -30.68
N SER A 75 -40.05 -32.73 -30.51
CA SER A 75 -41.21 -31.79 -30.42
C SER A 75 -42.24 -31.92 -29.28
N ALA A 76 -42.41 -30.75 -28.72
CA ALA A 76 -43.67 -30.07 -28.41
C ALA A 76 -44.47 -30.43 -27.16
N GLY A 77 -44.59 -29.46 -26.27
CA GLY A 77 -45.85 -28.83 -25.96
C GLY A 77 -46.44 -29.12 -24.57
N VAL A 78 -46.80 -28.02 -23.93
CA VAL A 78 -47.98 -27.82 -23.05
C VAL A 78 -47.83 -28.09 -21.55
N GLN A 79 -47.93 -26.98 -20.78
CA GLN A 79 -48.38 -26.88 -19.39
C GLN A 79 -49.90 -27.08 -19.28
N PRO A 80 -50.54 -27.04 -18.08
CA PRO A 80 -50.16 -27.15 -16.68
C PRO A 80 -51.05 -28.12 -15.86
N ALA A 81 -50.80 -28.30 -14.58
CA ALA A 81 -51.73 -28.28 -13.44
C ALA A 81 -51.34 -29.21 -12.27
N ASP A 82 -51.29 -28.59 -11.14
CA ASP A 82 -51.80 -28.92 -9.80
C ASP A 82 -51.52 -30.28 -9.12
N ASP A 83 -51.21 -30.06 -7.84
CA ASP A 83 -51.61 -30.82 -6.65
C ASP A 83 -50.76 -31.98 -6.09
N GLN A 84 -50.15 -31.58 -4.98
CA GLN A 84 -50.11 -32.25 -3.65
C GLN A 84 -49.18 -33.52 -3.45
N PRO A 85 -48.86 -33.79 -2.18
CA PRO A 85 -47.51 -34.30 -1.81
C PRO A 85 -47.51 -35.83 -1.57
N THR A 86 -46.41 -36.44 -1.95
CA THR A 86 -46.16 -37.86 -1.63
C THR A 86 -45.26 -38.05 -0.44
N THR A 87 -45.77 -38.72 0.50
CA THR A 87 -45.23 -39.26 1.74
C THR A 87 -44.03 -40.18 1.56
N ASN A 88 -43.09 -40.06 2.47
CA ASN A 88 -41.93 -40.95 2.59
C ASN A 88 -42.31 -42.18 3.47
N PRO A 89 -42.06 -43.40 3.01
CA PRO A 89 -42.39 -44.60 3.76
C PRO A 89 -41.20 -45.26 4.43
N PHE A 90 -40.75 -44.75 5.59
CA PHE A 90 -40.01 -45.58 6.56
C PHE A 90 -39.99 -44.91 7.94
N ALA A 91 -40.98 -45.25 8.76
CA ALA A 91 -40.94 -45.10 10.19
C ALA A 91 -41.51 -46.38 10.85
N PRO A 92 -40.87 -46.96 11.85
CA PRO A 92 -41.43 -48.05 12.62
C PRO A 92 -42.39 -47.52 13.73
N PRO A 93 -43.29 -48.39 14.21
CA PRO A 93 -44.52 -48.00 14.90
C PRO A 93 -44.32 -47.62 16.37
N GLY A 94 -45.18 -46.70 16.83
CA GLY A 94 -45.24 -46.25 18.18
C GLY A 94 -45.95 -47.20 19.17
N ASP A 95 -45.61 -47.02 20.43
CA ASP A 95 -46.38 -47.48 21.56
C ASP A 95 -46.78 -46.37 22.47
N LYS A 96 -47.99 -46.51 22.98
CA LYS A 96 -48.81 -45.56 23.73
C LYS A 96 -48.59 -45.67 25.26
N LEU A 97 -48.84 -44.57 25.92
CA LEU A 97 -49.30 -44.42 27.33
C LEU A 97 -48.29 -44.60 28.45
N GLY A 98 -48.22 -43.57 29.25
CA GLY A 98 -47.73 -43.64 30.63
C GLY A 98 -47.49 -42.27 31.27
N ASP A 99 -48.55 -41.69 31.72
CA ASP A 99 -48.58 -40.64 32.75
C ASP A 99 -47.69 -41.03 33.94
N ARG A 100 -46.79 -40.18 34.45
CA ARG A 100 -46.53 -40.00 35.90
C ARG A 100 -45.21 -39.19 36.20
N THR A 101 -45.48 -38.11 36.97
CA THR A 101 -44.78 -37.72 38.21
C THR A 101 -43.36 -37.06 38.07
N SER A 102 -43.32 -35.90 38.68
CA SER A 102 -42.18 -35.05 39.04
C SER A 102 -41.00 -35.76 39.64
N PRO A 103 -39.76 -35.29 39.40
CA PRO A 103 -38.57 -35.76 40.15
C PRO A 103 -38.46 -35.11 41.54
N PRO A 104 -37.78 -35.76 42.48
CA PRO A 104 -37.80 -35.41 43.89
C PRO A 104 -36.93 -34.17 44.21
N LYS A 105 -37.42 -33.44 45.24
CA LYS A 105 -36.74 -32.32 45.89
C LYS A 105 -35.45 -32.77 46.60
N ASN A 106 -34.40 -32.03 46.41
CA ASN A 106 -33.14 -32.17 47.12
C ASN A 106 -33.26 -31.54 48.52
N PRO A 107 -32.94 -32.26 49.63
CA PRO A 107 -33.11 -31.78 50.99
C PRO A 107 -31.79 -31.26 51.57
N PHE A 108 -31.41 -30.02 51.25
CA PHE A 108 -30.48 -29.24 52.06
C PHE A 108 -30.76 -27.75 51.88
N SER A 109 -31.72 -27.24 52.61
CA SER A 109 -31.86 -25.81 52.90
C SER A 109 -31.60 -25.61 54.41
N THR A 110 -30.44 -25.08 54.71
CA THR A 110 -30.24 -24.47 56.03
C THR A 110 -30.46 -22.97 55.92
N ASN A 111 -31.49 -22.52 56.66
CA ASN A 111 -31.73 -21.14 56.98
C ASN A 111 -30.50 -20.47 57.61
N LYS A 112 -30.16 -19.28 57.11
CA LYS A 112 -29.58 -18.23 57.96
C LYS A 112 -30.23 -16.91 57.61
N GLU A 113 -30.94 -16.38 58.54
CA GLU A 113 -31.45 -15.02 58.64
C GLU A 113 -30.30 -14.03 58.78
N GLY A 114 -30.45 -12.86 58.20
CA GLY A 114 -29.85 -11.66 58.75
C GLY A 114 -29.03 -10.83 57.75
N ALA A 115 -29.56 -9.68 57.50
CA ALA A 115 -28.89 -8.40 57.28
C ALA A 115 -28.75 -7.87 55.85
N GLY A 116 -29.36 -6.72 55.65
CA GLY A 116 -28.85 -5.64 54.85
C GLY A 116 -29.58 -5.43 53.52
N ASP A 117 -30.52 -4.53 53.57
CA ASP A 117 -31.10 -3.84 52.41
C ASP A 117 -29.97 -3.28 51.51
N VAL A 118 -29.77 -3.90 50.35
CA VAL A 118 -29.02 -3.29 49.23
C VAL A 118 -30.07 -2.84 48.20
N PRO A 119 -30.02 -1.61 47.72
CA PRO A 119 -31.04 -1.08 46.79
C PRO A 119 -31.12 -1.95 45.55
N LYS A 120 -32.23 -2.47 45.19
CA LYS A 120 -32.55 -3.09 43.91
C LYS A 120 -32.63 -2.00 42.88
N ASP A 121 -31.50 -1.76 42.21
CA ASP A 121 -31.45 -0.90 41.07
C ASP A 121 -31.88 -1.62 39.80
N THR A 122 -32.81 -0.96 39.10
CA THR A 122 -33.24 -1.11 37.70
C THR A 122 -33.78 -2.46 37.24
N SER A 123 -35.05 -2.44 36.98
CA SER A 123 -35.85 -3.46 36.31
C SER A 123 -35.42 -3.67 34.85
N ILE A 124 -34.38 -4.46 34.63
CA ILE A 124 -34.13 -5.05 33.32
C ILE A 124 -35.34 -5.88 32.94
N THR A 125 -36.01 -5.53 31.86
CA THR A 125 -37.24 -6.21 31.44
C THR A 125 -36.97 -7.68 31.10
N ARG A 126 -37.97 -8.54 31.22
CA ARG A 126 -37.85 -9.96 30.87
C ARG A 126 -37.35 -10.17 29.41
N GLU A 127 -37.68 -9.23 28.54
CA GLU A 127 -37.26 -9.23 27.12
C GLU A 127 -35.79 -8.88 26.94
N GLU A 128 -35.27 -7.94 27.70
CA GLU A 128 -33.86 -7.57 27.73
C GLU A 128 -33.00 -8.72 28.26
N ARG A 129 -33.38 -9.37 29.34
CA ARG A 129 -32.73 -10.59 29.85
C ARG A 129 -32.73 -11.73 28.82
N ARG A 130 -33.82 -11.86 28.03
CA ARG A 130 -33.86 -12.85 26.92
C ARG A 130 -32.96 -12.49 25.78
N LYS A 131 -32.88 -11.21 25.44
CA LYS A 131 -31.91 -10.69 24.40
C LYS A 131 -30.48 -10.88 24.87
N GLU A 132 -30.16 -10.60 26.12
CA GLU A 132 -28.86 -10.76 26.72
C GLU A 132 -28.39 -12.23 26.74
N ARG A 133 -29.22 -13.17 27.24
CA ARG A 133 -28.92 -14.62 27.17
C ARG A 133 -28.76 -15.15 25.73
N LYS A 134 -29.48 -14.57 24.78
CA LYS A 134 -29.31 -14.91 23.35
C LYS A 134 -28.02 -14.37 22.81
N LEU A 135 -27.59 -13.18 23.20
CA LEU A 135 -26.32 -12.57 22.85
C LEU A 135 -25.17 -13.38 23.45
N GLU A 136 -25.20 -13.72 24.73
CA GLU A 136 -24.20 -14.55 25.40
C GLU A 136 -23.99 -15.91 24.69
N ARG A 137 -25.10 -16.58 24.32
CA ARG A 137 -25.03 -17.86 23.60
C ARG A 137 -24.42 -17.76 22.23
N ASN A 138 -24.61 -16.62 21.55
CA ASN A 138 -24.16 -16.35 20.19
C ASN A 138 -23.05 -15.30 20.16
N TYR A 139 -22.26 -15.16 21.25
CA TYR A 139 -21.20 -14.19 21.31
C TYR A 139 -20.11 -14.54 20.26
N PRO A 140 -19.65 -13.57 19.46
CA PRO A 140 -18.64 -13.83 18.45
C PRO A 140 -17.27 -13.99 19.09
N SER A 141 -16.42 -14.84 18.51
CA SER A 141 -15.01 -14.93 18.88
C SER A 141 -14.13 -15.15 17.65
N ILE A 142 -12.89 -14.68 17.76
CA ILE A 142 -11.81 -14.89 16.79
C ILE A 142 -10.62 -15.41 17.57
N GLU A 143 -10.32 -16.71 17.42
CA GLU A 143 -9.40 -17.41 18.32
C GLU A 143 -8.38 -18.24 17.55
N HIS A 144 -7.18 -18.39 18.13
CA HIS A 144 -6.26 -19.42 17.71
C HIS A 144 -6.79 -20.78 18.15
N SER A 145 -6.90 -21.72 17.23
CA SER A 145 -7.43 -23.05 17.50
C SER A 145 -6.55 -24.12 16.85
N HIS A 146 -6.42 -25.27 17.50
CA HIS A 146 -5.77 -26.45 16.93
C HIS A 146 -6.44 -26.94 15.62
N HIS A 147 -7.66 -26.54 15.37
CA HIS A 147 -8.38 -26.83 14.12
C HIS A 147 -8.02 -25.85 13.01
N ALA A 148 -7.37 -24.72 13.32
CA ALA A 148 -6.89 -23.78 12.32
C ALA A 148 -5.64 -24.35 11.64
N ARG A 149 -5.61 -24.27 10.30
CA ARG A 149 -4.48 -24.72 9.48
C ARG A 149 -3.49 -23.58 9.28
N LEU A 150 -2.76 -23.22 10.34
CA LEU A 150 -1.66 -22.27 10.24
C LEU A 150 -0.41 -23.00 9.74
N GLN A 151 0.04 -22.69 8.53
CA GLN A 151 1.17 -23.37 7.85
C GLN A 151 2.34 -22.43 7.57
N SER A 152 2.15 -21.13 7.72
CA SER A 152 3.16 -20.10 7.48
C SER A 152 2.81 -18.85 8.28
N HIS A 153 3.70 -17.87 8.26
CA HIS A 153 3.42 -16.58 8.88
C HIS A 153 2.12 -15.97 8.34
N VAL A 154 1.34 -15.38 9.22
CA VAL A 154 0.20 -14.53 8.86
C VAL A 154 0.72 -13.27 8.18
N LYS A 155 0.17 -12.94 7.04
CA LYS A 155 0.52 -11.75 6.26
C LYS A 155 -0.51 -10.64 6.48
N ILE A 156 -0.15 -9.41 6.18
CA ILE A 156 -1.11 -8.28 6.23
C ILE A 156 -2.31 -8.54 5.30
N THR A 157 -2.09 -9.22 4.15
CA THR A 157 -3.19 -9.65 3.26
C THR A 157 -4.16 -10.64 3.91
N ASP A 158 -3.68 -11.45 4.85
CA ASP A 158 -4.53 -12.42 5.56
C ASP A 158 -5.41 -11.68 6.59
N LEU A 159 -4.89 -10.61 7.21
CA LEU A 159 -5.70 -9.71 8.05
C LEU A 159 -6.75 -8.97 7.22
N GLN A 160 -6.38 -8.48 6.03
CA GLN A 160 -7.33 -7.87 5.10
C GLN A 160 -8.42 -8.87 4.69
N ALA A 161 -8.03 -10.11 4.34
CA ALA A 161 -8.96 -11.17 3.98
C ALA A 161 -9.92 -11.50 5.15
N LEU A 162 -9.43 -11.45 6.41
CA LEU A 162 -10.27 -11.60 7.59
C LEU A 162 -11.31 -10.48 7.69
N VAL A 163 -10.93 -9.21 7.50
CA VAL A 163 -11.88 -8.08 7.47
C VAL A 163 -12.94 -8.28 6.38
N LEU A 164 -12.51 -8.65 5.17
CA LEU A 164 -13.41 -8.90 4.06
C LEU A 164 -14.32 -10.12 4.32
N TYR A 165 -13.83 -11.15 4.98
CA TYR A 165 -14.65 -12.27 5.42
C TYR A 165 -15.70 -11.84 6.44
N LEU A 166 -15.36 -11.01 7.41
CA LEU A 166 -16.26 -10.58 8.47
C LEU A 166 -17.35 -9.62 7.97
N LEU A 167 -17.00 -8.66 7.12
CA LEU A 167 -17.89 -7.57 6.72
C LEU A 167 -18.39 -7.64 5.27
N ALA A 168 -17.73 -8.41 4.40
CA ALA A 168 -18.04 -8.44 2.97
C ALA A 168 -18.14 -9.87 2.41
N ASP A 169 -17.68 -10.06 1.20
CA ASP A 169 -17.72 -11.29 0.40
C ASP A 169 -16.43 -12.13 0.46
N GLY A 170 -15.57 -11.87 1.44
CA GLY A 170 -14.31 -12.60 1.61
C GLY A 170 -14.50 -14.08 1.95
N ASN A 171 -13.51 -14.90 1.59
CA ASN A 171 -13.47 -16.32 1.96
C ASN A 171 -13.10 -16.51 3.43
N ALA A 172 -13.58 -17.61 4.05
CA ALA A 172 -13.23 -17.95 5.41
C ALA A 172 -11.71 -18.15 5.57
N PRO A 173 -11.06 -17.48 6.55
CA PRO A 173 -9.65 -17.70 6.82
C PRO A 173 -9.42 -19.13 7.34
N GLN A 174 -8.30 -19.74 6.96
CA GLN A 174 -7.93 -21.08 7.43
C GLN A 174 -7.01 -21.04 8.66
N TRP A 175 -6.36 -19.91 8.90
CA TRP A 175 -5.34 -19.73 9.93
C TRP A 175 -5.90 -19.33 11.31
N VAL A 176 -7.18 -18.96 11.38
CA VAL A 176 -7.87 -18.55 12.61
C VAL A 176 -9.28 -19.14 12.65
N SER A 177 -9.80 -19.43 13.84
CA SER A 177 -11.17 -19.88 14.04
C SER A 177 -12.08 -18.71 14.32
N VAL A 178 -13.14 -18.54 13.53
CA VAL A 178 -14.15 -17.49 13.71
C VAL A 178 -15.49 -18.15 14.06
N ARG A 179 -16.04 -17.80 15.24
CA ARG A 179 -17.37 -18.24 15.68
C ARG A 179 -18.36 -17.09 15.59
N ASN A 180 -19.60 -17.42 15.28
CA ASN A 180 -20.73 -16.46 15.26
C ASN A 180 -20.42 -15.18 14.44
N ARG A 181 -19.76 -15.30 13.28
CA ARG A 181 -19.34 -14.20 12.38
C ARG A 181 -20.43 -13.12 12.23
N THR A 182 -21.69 -13.53 12.05
CA THR A 182 -22.81 -12.61 11.78
C THR A 182 -23.16 -11.71 12.97
N SER A 183 -22.63 -12.00 14.15
CA SER A 183 -22.80 -11.18 15.36
C SER A 183 -21.77 -10.06 15.43
N ILE A 184 -20.65 -10.12 14.70
CA ILE A 184 -19.67 -9.04 14.62
C ILE A 184 -20.28 -7.88 13.82
N ARG A 185 -20.35 -6.72 14.47
CA ARG A 185 -21.03 -5.53 13.93
C ARG A 185 -20.06 -4.54 13.31
N GLN A 186 -18.92 -4.35 13.96
CA GLN A 186 -17.92 -3.36 13.61
C GLN A 186 -16.52 -3.97 13.72
N ILE A 187 -15.57 -3.42 12.97
CA ILE A 187 -14.16 -3.77 13.08
C ILE A 187 -13.34 -2.48 13.20
N VAL A 188 -12.50 -2.42 14.22
CA VAL A 188 -11.45 -1.43 14.36
C VAL A 188 -10.12 -2.10 14.02
N MET A 189 -9.48 -1.62 12.97
CA MET A 189 -8.16 -2.04 12.52
C MET A 189 -7.17 -0.93 12.87
N LEU A 190 -6.32 -1.19 13.86
CA LEU A 190 -5.35 -0.22 14.37
C LEU A 190 -3.94 -0.58 13.91
N MET A 191 -3.30 0.30 13.16
CA MET A 191 -1.89 0.18 12.81
C MET A 191 -1.05 0.92 13.84
N VAL A 192 -0.02 0.25 14.39
CA VAL A 192 0.87 0.79 15.43
C VAL A 192 2.32 0.58 15.00
N PRO A 193 2.86 1.39 14.05
CA PRO A 193 4.26 1.31 13.66
C PRO A 193 5.17 1.56 14.86
N GLY A 194 6.32 0.91 14.86
CA GLY A 194 7.26 1.00 15.99
C GLY A 194 7.13 -0.14 17.01
N LEU A 195 6.00 -0.84 17.06
CA LEU A 195 5.83 -2.01 17.92
C LEU A 195 6.40 -3.25 17.21
N GLU A 196 7.29 -3.99 17.87
CA GLU A 196 7.96 -5.14 17.25
C GLU A 196 8.11 -6.34 18.18
N LEU A 197 8.33 -7.53 17.59
CA LEU A 197 8.45 -8.79 18.32
C LEU A 197 9.62 -8.80 19.31
N GLY A 198 10.69 -8.04 19.00
CA GLY A 198 11.87 -7.88 19.84
C GLY A 198 11.58 -7.36 21.25
N MET A 199 10.50 -6.56 21.40
CA MET A 199 10.07 -6.04 22.70
C MET A 199 9.45 -7.13 23.58
N PHE A 200 8.85 -8.17 22.99
CA PHE A 200 8.20 -9.27 23.71
C PHE A 200 9.16 -10.39 24.08
N ASN A 201 10.23 -10.59 23.32
CA ASN A 201 11.24 -11.63 23.57
C ASN A 201 12.53 -11.10 24.22
N GLY A 202 12.58 -9.81 24.55
CA GLY A 202 13.71 -9.17 25.25
C GLY A 202 14.89 -8.79 24.37
N LYS A 203 14.79 -8.91 23.04
CA LYS A 203 15.83 -8.43 22.13
C LYS A 203 15.91 -6.91 22.06
N VAL A 204 14.77 -6.24 22.25
CA VAL A 204 14.66 -4.77 22.35
C VAL A 204 14.34 -4.45 23.80
N PRO A 205 15.29 -3.87 24.58
CA PRO A 205 15.08 -3.54 25.97
C PRO A 205 14.11 -2.33 26.08
N LEU A 206 13.14 -2.44 27.01
CA LEU A 206 12.18 -1.38 27.35
C LEU A 206 12.40 -0.80 28.74
N GLU A 207 13.27 -1.41 29.54
CA GLU A 207 13.58 -0.99 30.91
C GLU A 207 15.05 -0.56 30.95
N GLU A 208 15.39 0.42 31.80
CA GLU A 208 16.78 0.76 32.07
C GLU A 208 17.50 -0.46 32.67
N ALA A 209 18.68 -0.79 32.16
CA ALA A 209 19.55 -1.80 32.79
C ALA A 209 19.78 -1.35 34.23
N SER A 210 19.32 -2.17 35.20
CA SER A 210 19.60 -1.88 36.62
C SER A 210 21.10 -1.73 36.76
N ALA A 211 21.53 -0.69 37.48
CA ALA A 211 22.92 -0.29 37.68
C ALA A 211 23.85 -1.36 38.31
N MET A 212 23.39 -2.61 38.43
CA MET A 212 24.15 -3.75 38.99
C MET A 212 24.96 -4.55 37.97
N ASP A 213 24.86 -4.27 36.66
CA ASP A 213 25.58 -5.05 35.64
C ASP A 213 26.78 -4.32 35.00
N ILE A 214 27.26 -3.21 35.62
CA ILE A 214 28.33 -2.36 35.04
C ILE A 214 29.75 -2.87 35.40
N ASP A 215 29.89 -3.92 36.18
CA ASP A 215 31.22 -4.46 36.60
C ASP A 215 31.60 -5.78 35.93
N LYS A 216 31.64 -5.82 34.59
CA LYS A 216 32.42 -6.82 33.86
C LYS A 216 33.27 -6.15 32.78
N PRO A 217 34.60 -6.20 32.87
CA PRO A 217 35.48 -5.66 31.84
C PRO A 217 35.30 -6.44 30.53
N ALA A 218 35.33 -5.67 29.42
CA ALA A 218 35.28 -6.20 28.07
C ALA A 218 36.36 -7.31 27.89
N ALA A 219 35.92 -8.52 27.60
CA ALA A 219 36.80 -9.62 27.25
C ALA A 219 37.25 -9.47 25.80
N GLU A 220 38.57 -9.40 25.62
CA GLU A 220 39.27 -9.46 24.37
C GLU A 220 38.91 -10.72 23.57
N SER A 221 38.82 -10.55 22.24
CA SER A 221 38.60 -11.59 21.25
C SER A 221 39.71 -12.65 21.26
N VAL A 222 39.35 -13.90 21.49
CA VAL A 222 40.20 -15.10 21.26
C VAL A 222 39.42 -16.12 20.42
N PRO A 223 40.09 -16.79 19.43
CA PRO A 223 39.38 -17.61 18.44
C PRO A 223 38.91 -18.97 18.99
N ALA A 224 37.85 -19.49 18.37
CA ALA A 224 37.22 -20.76 18.68
C ALA A 224 38.13 -21.96 18.37
N GLU A 225 38.37 -22.81 19.37
CA GLU A 225 38.48 -24.27 19.20
C GLU A 225 38.33 -24.98 20.55
N VAL A 226 37.42 -25.95 20.57
CA VAL A 226 37.32 -27.16 21.42
C VAL A 226 37.16 -26.97 22.92
N ALA A 227 36.02 -27.36 23.50
CA ALA A 227 35.87 -28.50 24.38
C ALA A 227 34.48 -28.60 25.00
N TYR A 228 33.86 -29.75 24.83
CA TYR A 228 32.72 -30.25 25.62
C TYR A 228 33.17 -30.52 27.04
N VAL A 229 32.71 -29.79 28.03
CA VAL A 229 32.65 -30.21 29.41
C VAL A 229 31.34 -29.72 30.02
N ALA A 230 30.52 -30.64 30.43
CA ALA A 230 29.32 -30.39 31.22
C ALA A 230 29.72 -29.94 32.63
N GLU A 231 29.45 -28.69 32.96
CA GLU A 231 29.44 -28.25 34.37
C GLU A 231 28.02 -27.89 34.79
N GLU A 232 27.53 -28.57 35.80
CA GLU A 232 26.38 -28.23 36.61
C GLU A 232 26.57 -26.83 37.22
N VAL A 233 25.81 -25.83 36.72
CA VAL A 233 25.75 -24.51 37.36
C VAL A 233 24.56 -24.50 38.31
N THR A 234 24.83 -24.63 39.55
CA THR A 234 23.93 -24.39 40.67
C THR A 234 23.67 -22.87 40.81
N SER A 235 22.39 -22.55 40.88
CA SER A 235 21.73 -21.42 41.59
C SER A 235 22.20 -19.99 41.36
N THR A 236 21.36 -19.25 40.78
CA THR A 236 20.71 -17.97 41.11
C THR A 236 20.02 -17.37 39.87
N GLU A 237 19.19 -18.15 39.19
CA GLU A 237 18.43 -17.76 37.98
C GLU A 237 17.03 -17.23 38.35
N LYS A 238 16.83 -16.71 39.57
CA LYS A 238 15.46 -16.37 40.04
C LYS A 238 15.00 -14.97 39.70
N ASP A 239 15.82 -14.06 39.20
CA ASP A 239 15.50 -12.65 39.04
C ASP A 239 15.68 -12.09 37.63
N LYS A 240 15.97 -12.89 36.61
CA LYS A 240 15.92 -12.40 35.24
C LYS A 240 14.49 -12.40 34.72
N PRO A 241 14.01 -11.29 34.11
CA PRO A 241 12.67 -11.25 33.53
C PRO A 241 12.52 -12.38 32.52
N LYS A 242 11.52 -13.23 32.72
CA LYS A 242 11.24 -14.37 31.83
C LYS A 242 10.43 -13.86 30.64
N TYR A 243 11.12 -13.39 29.61
CA TYR A 243 10.49 -12.97 28.36
C TYR A 243 9.77 -14.12 27.64
N LEU A 244 8.90 -13.80 26.70
CA LEU A 244 8.26 -14.77 25.83
C LEU A 244 9.34 -15.44 24.95
N ARG A 245 9.30 -16.77 24.88
CA ARG A 245 10.19 -17.53 23.99
C ARG A 245 9.58 -17.59 22.60
N ILE A 246 9.93 -16.63 21.76
CA ILE A 246 9.52 -16.56 20.36
C ILE A 246 10.79 -16.53 19.51
N ALA A 247 10.99 -17.55 18.68
CA ALA A 247 12.09 -17.57 17.72
C ALA A 247 11.79 -16.63 16.54
N ASP A 248 12.84 -16.11 15.88
CA ASP A 248 12.69 -15.17 14.77
C ASP A 248 11.93 -15.76 13.57
N ASN A 249 12.01 -17.07 13.39
CA ASN A 249 11.31 -17.79 12.32
C ASN A 249 9.98 -18.42 12.79
N GLU A 250 9.56 -18.15 14.03
CA GLU A 250 8.31 -18.66 14.54
C GLU A 250 7.13 -17.98 13.87
N TYR A 251 6.15 -18.76 13.45
CA TYR A 251 4.93 -18.27 12.82
C TYR A 251 3.67 -18.57 13.64
N TYR A 252 3.78 -19.38 14.69
CA TYR A 252 2.68 -19.62 15.63
C TYR A 252 2.50 -18.44 16.59
N PRO A 253 1.26 -18.11 16.94
CA PRO A 253 1.00 -17.12 17.97
C PRO A 253 1.47 -17.59 19.32
N ALA A 254 2.09 -16.69 20.07
CA ALA A 254 2.52 -16.94 21.44
C ALA A 254 1.51 -16.39 22.44
N SER A 255 1.21 -17.16 23.50
CA SER A 255 0.29 -16.71 24.55
C SER A 255 0.93 -15.58 25.36
N LEU A 256 0.20 -14.48 25.53
CA LEU A 256 0.59 -13.35 26.36
C LEU A 256 0.38 -13.74 27.85
N LYS A 257 1.49 -13.75 28.61
CA LYS A 257 1.47 -14.03 30.03
C LYS A 257 2.04 -12.83 30.78
N PRO A 258 1.29 -12.19 31.72
CA PRO A 258 1.71 -10.96 32.39
C PRO A 258 3.08 -11.06 33.07
N ASN A 259 3.42 -12.25 33.59
CA ASN A 259 4.69 -12.53 34.27
C ASN A 259 5.88 -12.72 33.31
N ARG A 260 5.66 -12.64 32.00
CA ARG A 260 6.68 -12.78 30.95
C ARG A 260 6.74 -11.56 30.04
N LEU A 261 6.13 -10.48 30.44
CA LEU A 261 6.10 -9.24 29.68
C LEU A 261 6.79 -8.12 30.44
N PRO A 262 7.54 -7.26 29.76
CA PRO A 262 8.00 -5.98 30.32
C PRO A 262 6.84 -5.18 30.89
N THR A 263 7.10 -4.33 31.85
CA THR A 263 6.06 -3.54 32.55
C THR A 263 5.21 -2.74 31.57
N ALA A 264 5.80 -2.11 30.58
CA ALA A 264 5.15 -1.32 29.54
C ALA A 264 4.14 -2.12 28.69
N LEU A 265 4.30 -3.45 28.54
CA LEU A 265 3.49 -4.32 27.70
C LEU A 265 2.46 -5.15 28.48
N LYS A 266 2.53 -5.18 29.82
CA LYS A 266 1.63 -6.01 30.66
C LYS A 266 0.13 -5.75 30.38
N PRO A 267 -0.36 -4.50 30.21
CA PRO A 267 -1.78 -4.27 29.97
C PRO A 267 -2.33 -4.95 28.71
N LEU A 268 -1.46 -5.23 27.73
CA LEU A 268 -1.89 -5.97 26.53
C LEU A 268 -2.35 -7.40 26.85
N SER A 269 -1.84 -8.03 27.91
CA SER A 269 -2.26 -9.38 28.30
C SER A 269 -3.65 -9.43 28.95
N ASP A 270 -4.19 -8.30 29.38
CA ASP A 270 -5.56 -8.19 29.91
C ASP A 270 -6.59 -8.09 28.79
N ILE A 271 -6.13 -7.70 27.59
CA ILE A 271 -6.97 -7.50 26.40
C ILE A 271 -6.85 -8.67 25.42
N PHE A 272 -5.63 -9.13 25.18
CA PHE A 272 -5.31 -10.11 24.12
C PHE A 272 -4.73 -11.40 24.69
N ASP A 273 -5.19 -12.54 24.20
CA ASP A 273 -4.66 -13.86 24.59
C ASP A 273 -3.30 -14.18 23.95
N HIS A 274 -3.07 -13.64 22.76
CA HIS A 274 -1.90 -14.02 21.93
C HIS A 274 -1.29 -12.82 21.21
N VAL A 275 0.04 -12.85 21.05
CA VAL A 275 0.77 -12.05 20.07
C VAL A 275 1.04 -12.92 18.83
N TRP A 276 0.73 -12.35 17.66
CA TRP A 276 0.89 -12.99 16.35
C TRP A 276 2.10 -12.43 15.62
N PRO A 277 3.06 -13.27 15.21
CA PRO A 277 4.07 -12.85 14.25
C PRO A 277 3.40 -12.59 12.88
N ILE A 278 3.50 -11.35 12.39
CA ILE A 278 2.91 -10.93 11.12
C ILE A 278 4.01 -10.53 10.16
N LYS A 279 3.85 -10.85 8.87
CA LYS A 279 4.80 -10.42 7.84
C LYS A 279 4.17 -9.45 6.85
N ALA A 280 4.88 -8.34 6.60
CA ALA A 280 4.61 -7.48 5.46
C ALA A 280 5.01 -8.18 4.15
N GLN A 281 4.36 -7.82 3.05
CA GLN A 281 4.73 -8.31 1.73
C GLN A 281 5.99 -7.62 1.22
N GLY A 282 6.71 -8.26 0.32
CA GLY A 282 7.90 -7.72 -0.32
C GLY A 282 8.07 -8.24 -1.73
N GLU A 283 8.84 -7.51 -2.53
CA GLU A 283 9.17 -7.86 -3.91
C GLU A 283 10.47 -8.67 -3.93
N HIS A 284 10.49 -9.71 -4.76
CA HIS A 284 11.66 -10.54 -5.04
C HIS A 284 12.19 -10.30 -6.44
N ARG A 285 13.51 -10.29 -6.59
CA ARG A 285 14.20 -10.49 -7.88
C ARG A 285 15.11 -11.70 -7.75
N GLY A 286 14.76 -12.79 -8.42
CA GLY A 286 15.40 -14.08 -8.16
C GLY A 286 15.19 -14.50 -6.70
N ASN A 287 16.28 -14.79 -5.97
CA ASN A 287 16.24 -15.22 -4.57
C ASN A 287 16.41 -14.07 -3.56
N GLN A 288 16.47 -12.80 -4.00
CA GLN A 288 16.75 -11.65 -3.15
C GLN A 288 15.52 -10.76 -3.00
N PHE A 289 15.27 -10.29 -1.78
CA PHE A 289 14.31 -9.23 -1.56
C PHE A 289 14.90 -7.89 -1.98
N VAL A 290 14.13 -7.11 -2.71
CA VAL A 290 14.57 -5.78 -3.19
C VAL A 290 13.74 -4.65 -2.59
N ARG A 291 12.55 -4.96 -2.08
CA ARG A 291 11.61 -3.96 -1.55
C ARG A 291 10.62 -4.56 -0.55
N VAL A 292 10.18 -3.76 0.40
CA VAL A 292 9.02 -4.05 1.26
C VAL A 292 7.83 -3.24 0.75
N HIS A 293 6.66 -3.89 0.65
CA HIS A 293 5.44 -3.22 0.22
C HIS A 293 4.84 -2.40 1.36
N SER A 294 4.21 -1.28 1.02
CA SER A 294 3.50 -0.45 2.00
C SER A 294 2.44 -1.27 2.75
N PRO A 295 2.51 -1.36 4.09
CA PRO A 295 1.53 -2.08 4.89
C PRO A 295 0.14 -1.44 4.80
N ILE A 296 0.07 -0.12 4.64
CA ILE A 296 -1.18 0.64 4.49
C ILE A 296 -1.84 0.27 3.16
N HIS A 297 -1.08 0.36 2.05
CA HIS A 297 -1.58 -0.01 0.74
C HIS A 297 -2.04 -1.46 0.70
N THR A 298 -1.24 -2.37 1.26
CA THR A 298 -1.56 -3.80 1.33
C THR A 298 -2.85 -4.06 2.13
N MET A 299 -3.09 -3.31 3.21
CA MET A 299 -4.30 -3.43 4.03
C MET A 299 -5.53 -2.82 3.35
N LEU A 300 -5.40 -1.64 2.75
CA LEU A 300 -6.54 -0.87 2.25
C LEU A 300 -6.88 -1.10 0.77
N THR A 301 -6.07 -1.91 0.06
CA THR A 301 -6.29 -2.21 -1.36
C THR A 301 -6.38 -3.72 -1.57
N SER A 302 -7.54 -4.22 -1.95
CA SER A 302 -7.82 -5.66 -2.17
C SER A 302 -7.91 -6.00 -3.66
N GLN A 303 -7.59 -7.23 -4.01
CA GLN A 303 -7.80 -7.70 -5.39
C GLN A 303 -9.28 -7.83 -5.70
N ILE A 304 -9.68 -7.38 -6.89
CA ILE A 304 -11.06 -7.53 -7.36
C ILE A 304 -11.34 -9.02 -7.61
N PRO A 305 -12.43 -9.58 -7.05
CA PRO A 305 -12.78 -10.96 -7.30
C PRO A 305 -13.09 -11.17 -8.78
N LYS A 306 -12.34 -12.03 -9.46
CA LYS A 306 -12.58 -12.36 -10.87
C LYS A 306 -13.92 -13.10 -11.02
N THR A 307 -14.73 -12.68 -11.99
CA THR A 307 -15.98 -13.35 -12.32
C THR A 307 -15.73 -14.77 -12.88
N LYS A 308 -16.74 -15.63 -12.85
CA LYS A 308 -16.62 -16.98 -13.45
C LYS A 308 -16.30 -16.91 -14.94
N GLU A 309 -16.82 -15.91 -15.64
CA GLU A 309 -16.62 -15.67 -17.07
C GLU A 309 -15.18 -15.22 -17.36
N GLU A 310 -14.62 -14.30 -16.56
CA GLU A 310 -13.22 -13.89 -16.68
C GLU A 310 -12.24 -15.03 -16.40
N LYS A 311 -12.55 -15.90 -15.41
CA LYS A 311 -11.77 -17.10 -15.14
C LYS A 311 -11.82 -18.10 -16.32
N GLN A 312 -12.96 -18.22 -16.98
CA GLN A 312 -13.09 -19.06 -18.18
C GLN A 312 -12.40 -18.45 -19.40
N MET A 313 -12.53 -17.12 -19.62
CA MET A 313 -11.84 -16.44 -20.71
C MET A 313 -10.31 -16.54 -20.59
N LYS A 314 -9.77 -16.43 -19.35
CA LYS A 314 -8.34 -16.61 -19.11
C LYS A 314 -7.86 -18.05 -19.38
N LYS A 315 -8.69 -19.06 -19.10
CA LYS A 315 -8.40 -20.47 -19.45
C LYS A 315 -8.38 -20.73 -20.96
N ASN A 316 -9.17 -20.01 -21.72
CA ASN A 316 -9.36 -20.22 -23.17
C ASN A 316 -8.41 -19.35 -24.03
N GLY A 317 -7.35 -18.78 -23.46
CA GLY A 317 -6.36 -17.99 -24.21
C GLY A 317 -6.87 -16.64 -24.73
N GLY A 318 -7.94 -16.11 -24.11
CA GLY A 318 -8.59 -14.88 -24.56
C GLY A 318 -7.81 -13.60 -24.22
N HIS A 319 -7.96 -12.68 -25.12
CA HIS A 319 -7.57 -11.27 -25.21
C HIS A 319 -6.42 -10.79 -24.32
N LYS A 320 -5.27 -10.60 -24.92
CA LYS A 320 -4.16 -9.77 -24.40
C LYS A 320 -4.46 -8.34 -24.81
N GLY A 321 -5.07 -7.56 -23.94
CA GLY A 321 -5.30 -6.14 -24.19
C GLY A 321 -6.23 -5.52 -23.12
N PRO A 322 -6.24 -4.19 -22.99
CA PRO A 322 -7.13 -3.52 -22.07
C PRO A 322 -8.59 -3.74 -22.46
N THR A 323 -9.39 -4.28 -21.55
CA THR A 323 -10.84 -4.36 -21.72
C THR A 323 -11.44 -2.96 -21.64
N PRO A 324 -12.35 -2.56 -22.56
CA PRO A 324 -13.03 -1.29 -22.46
C PRO A 324 -13.74 -1.16 -21.11
N GLN A 325 -13.52 -0.06 -20.42
CA GLN A 325 -14.21 0.22 -19.17
C GLN A 325 -15.71 0.35 -19.43
N ASN A 326 -16.50 -0.44 -18.71
CA ASN A 326 -17.93 -0.35 -18.79
C ASN A 326 -18.37 0.94 -18.08
N SER A 327 -18.93 1.91 -18.83
CA SER A 327 -19.31 3.24 -18.36
C SER A 327 -20.38 3.26 -17.24
N LYS A 328 -20.91 2.09 -16.88
CA LYS A 328 -21.98 1.95 -15.86
C LYS A 328 -21.52 2.02 -14.40
N HIS A 329 -20.21 2.15 -14.13
CA HIS A 329 -19.69 2.02 -12.75
C HIS A 329 -19.15 3.31 -12.14
N TRP A 330 -19.18 4.46 -12.80
CA TRP A 330 -18.84 5.73 -12.17
C TRP A 330 -19.83 6.82 -12.57
N ASP A 331 -20.13 7.67 -11.63
CA ASP A 331 -20.82 8.92 -11.91
C ASP A 331 -19.81 9.94 -12.45
N ASN A 332 -20.12 10.54 -13.61
CA ASN A 332 -19.34 11.64 -14.12
C ASN A 332 -19.45 12.82 -13.16
N LYS A 333 -18.37 13.08 -12.44
CA LYS A 333 -18.27 14.21 -11.52
C LYS A 333 -17.23 15.17 -12.04
N ARG A 334 -17.67 16.28 -12.61
CA ARG A 334 -16.76 17.35 -13.03
C ARG A 334 -15.94 17.81 -11.83
N THR A 335 -14.63 17.80 -11.96
CA THR A 335 -13.69 18.05 -10.88
C THR A 335 -12.64 19.05 -11.33
N PRO A 336 -12.35 20.09 -10.56
CA PRO A 336 -11.32 21.07 -10.89
C PRO A 336 -9.95 20.41 -11.05
N ILE A 337 -9.14 20.92 -11.98
CA ILE A 337 -7.80 20.42 -12.26
C ILE A 337 -6.86 20.49 -11.05
N THR A 338 -7.10 21.45 -10.17
CA THR A 338 -6.34 21.64 -8.92
C THR A 338 -6.36 20.43 -7.99
N GLU A 339 -7.42 19.60 -8.06
CA GLU A 339 -7.51 18.34 -7.29
C GLU A 339 -6.54 17.25 -7.77
N TYR A 340 -5.89 17.45 -8.91
CA TYR A 340 -4.98 16.48 -9.53
C TYR A 340 -3.51 16.91 -9.48
N ILE A 341 -3.19 18.05 -8.87
CA ILE A 341 -1.81 18.49 -8.67
C ILE A 341 -1.09 17.46 -7.79
N ALA A 342 0.08 17.02 -8.25
CA ALA A 342 0.89 16.06 -7.52
C ALA A 342 1.33 16.63 -6.18
N THR A 343 1.08 15.88 -5.12
CA THR A 343 1.50 16.22 -3.75
C THR A 343 3.01 16.15 -3.61
N LEU A 344 3.55 16.78 -2.55
CA LEU A 344 4.98 16.69 -2.22
C LEU A 344 5.48 15.24 -2.19
N ALA A 345 4.69 14.34 -1.58
CA ALA A 345 5.00 12.92 -1.49
C ALA A 345 5.08 12.23 -2.84
N GLU A 346 4.10 12.51 -3.71
CA GLU A 346 4.09 11.93 -5.07
C GLU A 346 5.27 12.44 -5.87
N GLN A 347 5.66 13.72 -5.70
CA GLN A 347 6.85 14.26 -6.33
C GLN A 347 8.12 13.59 -5.81
N GLN A 348 8.26 13.37 -4.49
CA GLN A 348 9.38 12.65 -3.88
C GLN A 348 9.44 11.19 -4.32
N GLU A 349 8.31 10.47 -4.26
CA GLU A 349 8.23 9.06 -4.67
C GLU A 349 8.58 8.85 -6.16
N ASN A 350 8.39 9.88 -6.99
CA ASN A 350 8.69 9.85 -8.43
C ASN A 350 9.97 10.59 -8.81
N GLU A 351 10.86 10.83 -7.84
CA GLU A 351 12.22 11.35 -8.07
C GLU A 351 12.27 12.76 -8.71
N TYR A 352 11.27 13.61 -8.42
CA TYR A 352 11.31 15.02 -8.84
C TYR A 352 12.33 15.81 -8.02
N VAL A 353 13.01 16.75 -8.64
CA VAL A 353 13.76 17.80 -7.92
C VAL A 353 12.74 18.79 -7.38
N LEU A 354 12.71 18.92 -6.07
CA LEU A 354 11.68 19.71 -5.39
C LEU A 354 11.91 21.19 -5.52
N HIS A 355 10.81 21.93 -5.79
CA HIS A 355 10.83 23.38 -5.84
C HIS A 355 10.94 23.98 -4.42
N PRO A 356 11.69 25.09 -4.22
CA PRO A 356 11.85 25.72 -2.89
C PRO A 356 10.56 26.13 -2.19
N ALA A 357 9.46 26.37 -2.92
CA ALA A 357 8.15 26.70 -2.36
C ALA A 357 7.53 25.60 -1.49
N TRP A 358 8.00 24.35 -1.59
CA TRP A 358 7.55 23.27 -0.73
C TRP A 358 8.07 23.36 0.70
N PHE A 359 9.13 24.13 0.95
CA PHE A 359 9.80 24.21 2.25
C PHE A 359 9.38 25.49 2.97
N LEU A 360 8.74 25.36 4.13
CA LEU A 360 8.12 26.48 4.83
C LEU A 360 9.09 27.21 5.76
N THR A 361 10.09 26.51 6.33
CA THR A 361 11.03 27.09 7.28
C THR A 361 12.37 27.44 6.62
N PRO A 362 13.09 28.45 7.12
CA PRO A 362 14.42 28.77 6.62
C PRO A 362 15.40 27.59 6.71
N GLU A 363 15.29 26.79 7.77
CA GLU A 363 16.15 25.62 8.01
C GLU A 363 15.87 24.52 6.95
N SER A 364 14.58 24.22 6.69
CA SER A 364 14.23 23.24 5.65
C SER A 364 14.62 23.68 4.24
N LYS A 365 14.50 25.00 3.96
CA LYS A 365 15.01 25.58 2.71
C LYS A 365 16.53 25.42 2.59
N ALA A 366 17.27 25.70 3.65
CA ALA A 366 18.72 25.56 3.68
C ALA A 366 19.16 24.08 3.50
N ALA A 367 18.48 23.15 4.17
CA ALA A 367 18.73 21.72 4.03
C ALA A 367 18.47 21.22 2.58
N ALA A 368 17.34 21.61 1.99
CA ALA A 368 17.01 21.28 0.61
C ALA A 368 18.01 21.89 -0.39
N HIS A 369 18.45 23.14 -0.17
CA HIS A 369 19.48 23.77 -0.99
C HIS A 369 20.80 23.02 -0.91
N LYS A 370 21.25 22.64 0.30
CA LYS A 370 22.45 21.84 0.50
C LYS A 370 22.36 20.49 -0.21
N GLN A 371 21.22 19.80 -0.07
CA GLN A 371 20.99 18.53 -0.76
C GLN A 371 21.06 18.68 -2.30
N ARG A 372 20.48 19.75 -2.85
CA ARG A 372 20.56 20.04 -4.29
C ARG A 372 22.00 20.30 -4.75
N GLN A 373 22.79 21.05 -3.96
CA GLN A 373 24.22 21.26 -4.24
C GLN A 373 24.98 19.93 -4.25
N GLU A 374 24.80 19.08 -3.25
CA GLU A 374 25.45 17.76 -3.18
C GLU A 374 25.06 16.84 -4.33
N SER A 375 23.86 17.03 -4.88
CA SER A 375 23.30 16.22 -5.99
C SER A 375 23.58 16.78 -7.37
N GLY A 376 24.30 17.93 -7.52
CA GLY A 376 24.52 18.60 -8.80
C GLY A 376 23.22 19.13 -9.43
N GLN A 377 22.30 19.63 -8.60
CA GLN A 377 20.98 20.13 -8.99
C GLN A 377 20.73 21.55 -8.50
N SER A 378 21.81 22.27 -8.25
CA SER A 378 21.79 23.66 -7.79
C SER A 378 21.76 24.66 -8.95
N VAL A 379 21.62 25.93 -8.63
CA VAL A 379 21.73 27.03 -9.61
C VAL A 379 23.10 27.03 -10.27
N ASP A 380 24.18 26.69 -9.53
CA ASP A 380 25.54 26.59 -10.06
C ASP A 380 25.69 25.48 -11.12
N ASP A 381 24.82 24.48 -11.07
CA ASP A 381 24.74 23.38 -12.06
C ASP A 381 23.82 23.70 -13.25
N GLY A 382 23.32 24.96 -13.32
CA GLY A 382 22.47 25.44 -14.39
C GLY A 382 20.96 25.12 -14.17
N TRP A 383 20.55 24.80 -12.94
CA TRP A 383 19.13 24.65 -12.60
C TRP A 383 18.48 25.99 -12.33
N VAL A 384 17.21 26.10 -12.71
CA VAL A 384 16.38 27.28 -12.45
C VAL A 384 15.10 26.86 -11.74
N ASP A 385 14.67 27.69 -10.81
CA ASP A 385 13.39 27.55 -10.12
C ASP A 385 12.41 28.58 -10.65
N THR A 386 11.14 28.18 -10.92
CA THR A 386 10.11 29.11 -11.32
C THR A 386 9.81 30.15 -10.24
N ASN A 387 9.29 31.32 -10.63
CA ASN A 387 9.03 32.44 -9.72
C ASN A 387 7.78 32.18 -8.84
N VAL A 388 7.86 31.20 -7.93
CA VAL A 388 6.83 30.86 -6.94
C VAL A 388 7.42 30.96 -5.56
N ALA A 389 7.08 32.00 -4.81
CA ALA A 389 7.61 32.21 -3.49
C ALA A 389 6.94 31.31 -2.43
N SER A 390 5.66 31.03 -2.59
CA SER A 390 4.88 30.14 -1.72
C SER A 390 3.78 29.38 -2.52
N LEU A 391 3.28 28.29 -1.95
CA LEU A 391 2.21 27.52 -2.58
C LEU A 391 0.88 28.28 -2.66
N GLU A 392 0.67 29.26 -1.77
CA GLU A 392 -0.52 30.12 -1.71
C GLU A 392 -0.64 31.02 -2.94
N GLU A 393 0.50 31.41 -3.56
CA GLU A 393 0.48 32.22 -4.79
C GLU A 393 -0.21 31.53 -5.97
N GLY A 394 -0.29 30.19 -5.91
CA GLY A 394 -1.06 29.41 -6.86
C GLY A 394 -2.57 29.55 -6.71
N ASN A 395 -3.08 30.06 -5.61
CA ASN A 395 -4.51 30.17 -5.37
C ASN A 395 -5.11 31.29 -6.21
N VAL A 396 -6.28 31.02 -6.80
CA VAL A 396 -7.06 32.01 -7.55
C VAL A 396 -8.25 32.42 -6.69
N PRO A 397 -8.49 33.72 -6.44
CA PRO A 397 -9.66 34.19 -5.70
C PRO A 397 -10.97 33.72 -6.35
N GLU A 398 -11.95 33.30 -5.53
CA GLU A 398 -13.25 32.81 -6.03
C GLU A 398 -13.94 33.72 -7.00
N GLY A 399 -13.81 35.06 -6.82
CA GLY A 399 -14.40 36.08 -7.70
C GLY A 399 -13.76 36.16 -9.10
N GLU A 400 -12.57 35.57 -9.30
CA GLU A 400 -11.87 35.50 -10.57
C GLU A 400 -12.15 34.17 -11.30
N ILE A 401 -12.79 33.20 -10.63
CA ILE A 401 -13.08 31.89 -11.19
C ILE A 401 -14.42 31.90 -11.87
N GLU A 402 -14.44 31.65 -13.19
CA GLU A 402 -15.69 31.47 -13.94
C GLU A 402 -16.48 30.27 -13.38
N GLN A 403 -17.79 30.45 -13.24
CA GLN A 403 -18.67 29.42 -12.73
C GLN A 403 -18.57 28.14 -13.56
N GLY A 404 -18.20 27.04 -12.95
CA GLY A 404 -18.00 25.74 -13.60
C GLY A 404 -16.70 25.61 -14.39
N SER A 405 -15.73 26.51 -14.18
CA SER A 405 -14.39 26.39 -14.75
C SER A 405 -13.68 25.12 -14.26
N VAL A 406 -13.20 24.32 -15.20
CA VAL A 406 -12.41 23.11 -14.92
C VAL A 406 -10.99 23.47 -14.51
N THR A 407 -10.46 24.57 -15.04
CA THR A 407 -9.10 25.03 -14.71
C THR A 407 -9.04 25.77 -13.37
N ALA A 408 -10.19 26.07 -12.76
CA ALA A 408 -10.28 26.85 -11.52
C ALA A 408 -9.49 28.19 -11.60
N GLY A 409 -9.51 28.86 -12.77
CA GLY A 409 -8.80 30.10 -13.03
C GLY A 409 -7.27 29.93 -13.18
N ARG A 410 -6.74 28.69 -13.17
CA ARG A 410 -5.31 28.39 -13.36
C ARG A 410 -4.95 28.38 -14.84
N HIS A 411 -3.72 28.78 -15.15
CA HIS A 411 -3.13 28.62 -16.46
C HIS A 411 -2.55 27.20 -16.58
N VAL A 412 -2.87 26.47 -17.63
CA VAL A 412 -2.46 25.07 -17.80
C VAL A 412 -1.62 24.95 -19.06
N ILE A 413 -0.39 24.44 -18.91
CA ILE A 413 0.55 24.20 -19.99
C ILE A 413 0.93 22.73 -19.99
N SER A 414 0.74 22.05 -21.12
CA SER A 414 1.25 20.71 -21.33
C SER A 414 2.66 20.75 -21.93
N VAL A 415 3.54 19.90 -21.44
CA VAL A 415 4.98 19.86 -21.77
C VAL A 415 5.35 18.46 -22.20
N ASP A 416 6.17 18.37 -23.24
CA ASP A 416 6.87 17.16 -23.63
C ASP A 416 8.21 17.53 -24.29
N CYS A 417 9.26 16.74 -23.99
CA CYS A 417 10.62 17.01 -24.44
C CYS A 417 11.23 15.81 -25.15
N GLU A 418 11.96 16.08 -26.25
CA GLU A 418 12.82 15.08 -26.85
C GLU A 418 14.26 15.22 -26.36
N MET A 419 14.88 14.09 -26.02
CA MET A 419 16.20 14.07 -25.45
C MET A 419 17.15 13.17 -26.25
N CYS A 420 18.40 13.59 -26.35
CA CYS A 420 19.51 12.80 -26.90
C CYS A 420 20.49 12.45 -25.78
N LYS A 421 21.36 11.47 -26.03
CA LYS A 421 22.37 11.03 -25.09
C LYS A 421 23.69 11.74 -25.37
N ALA A 422 24.22 12.48 -24.40
CA ALA A 422 25.51 13.16 -24.48
C ALA A 422 26.68 12.19 -24.23
N GLU A 423 27.92 12.64 -24.46
CA GLU A 423 29.12 11.84 -24.25
C GLU A 423 29.33 11.41 -22.79
N ASN A 424 28.82 12.19 -21.82
CA ASN A 424 28.80 11.86 -20.41
C ASN A 424 27.67 10.90 -20.02
N ASP A 425 26.99 10.30 -21.00
CA ASP A 425 25.84 9.41 -20.85
C ASP A 425 24.57 10.06 -20.23
N GLN A 426 24.55 11.40 -20.05
CA GLN A 426 23.37 12.13 -19.62
C GLN A 426 22.39 12.39 -20.77
N LEU A 427 21.11 12.44 -20.46
CA LEU A 427 20.08 12.89 -21.41
C LEU A 427 20.04 14.41 -21.42
N VAL A 428 20.16 14.98 -22.61
CA VAL A 428 20.14 16.43 -22.84
C VAL A 428 18.97 16.84 -23.70
N LEU A 429 18.40 17.99 -23.43
CA LEU A 429 17.27 18.54 -24.15
C LEU A 429 17.64 18.86 -25.59
N THR A 430 16.85 18.38 -26.56
CA THR A 430 17.05 18.62 -27.99
C THR A 430 15.81 19.15 -28.72
N ARG A 431 14.62 18.96 -28.14
CA ARG A 431 13.37 19.61 -28.57
C ARG A 431 12.45 19.80 -27.36
N ILE A 432 11.71 20.88 -27.32
CA ILE A 432 10.68 21.16 -26.33
C ILE A 432 9.41 21.61 -27.03
N SER A 433 8.26 21.04 -26.63
CA SER A 433 6.93 21.44 -27.10
C SER A 433 6.03 21.76 -25.92
N LEU A 434 5.41 22.95 -25.97
CA LEU A 434 4.45 23.44 -24.99
C LEU A 434 3.11 23.70 -25.66
N LEU A 435 2.04 23.21 -25.06
CA LEU A 435 0.68 23.44 -25.51
C LEU A 435 -0.17 24.11 -24.43
N ASN A 436 -0.94 25.10 -24.84
CA ASN A 436 -1.96 25.73 -24.00
C ASN A 436 -3.15 24.80 -23.76
N TRP A 437 -3.98 25.13 -22.75
CA TRP A 437 -5.18 24.34 -22.42
C TRP A 437 -6.12 24.14 -23.62
N ASP A 438 -6.24 25.08 -24.53
CA ASP A 438 -7.06 24.96 -25.75
C ASP A 438 -6.45 24.02 -26.81
N GLY A 439 -5.18 23.61 -26.64
CA GLY A 439 -4.44 22.75 -27.56
C GLY A 439 -3.64 23.53 -28.60
N THR A 440 -3.58 24.86 -28.51
CA THR A 440 -2.69 25.67 -29.36
C THR A 440 -1.23 25.50 -28.90
N VAL A 441 -0.30 25.47 -29.86
CA VAL A 441 1.13 25.38 -29.56
C VAL A 441 1.62 26.72 -29.02
N ALA A 442 2.07 26.74 -27.78
CA ALA A 442 2.68 27.93 -27.19
C ALA A 442 4.17 28.03 -27.52
N MET A 443 4.87 26.88 -27.62
CA MET A 443 6.26 26.77 -28.00
C MET A 443 6.51 25.41 -28.67
N ASP A 444 7.32 25.38 -29.71
CA ASP A 444 7.90 24.16 -30.30
C ASP A 444 9.27 24.54 -30.88
N LYS A 445 10.35 24.13 -30.19
CA LYS A 445 11.71 24.56 -30.51
C LYS A 445 12.71 23.42 -30.42
N LEU A 446 13.62 23.39 -31.39
CA LEU A 446 14.82 22.59 -31.32
C LEU A 446 15.83 23.30 -30.43
N VAL A 447 16.60 22.52 -29.65
CA VAL A 447 17.56 23.01 -28.68
C VAL A 447 18.91 22.35 -28.98
N LYS A 448 19.95 23.14 -29.02
CA LYS A 448 21.32 22.66 -29.21
C LYS A 448 21.98 22.52 -27.85
N PRO A 449 22.33 21.28 -27.43
CA PRO A 449 23.07 21.07 -26.19
C PRO A 449 24.46 21.67 -26.22
N ASP A 450 24.95 22.14 -25.07
CA ASP A 450 26.32 22.65 -24.92
C ASP A 450 27.39 21.56 -24.95
N VAL A 451 26.96 20.27 -24.79
CA VAL A 451 27.84 19.10 -24.81
C VAL A 451 27.65 18.28 -26.10
N PRO A 452 28.69 17.61 -26.59
CA PRO A 452 28.57 16.75 -27.78
C PRO A 452 27.59 15.61 -27.56
N ILE A 453 26.76 15.34 -28.57
CA ILE A 453 25.80 14.24 -28.58
C ILE A 453 26.51 12.96 -29.01
N LYS A 454 26.49 11.93 -28.16
CA LYS A 454 27.01 10.60 -28.43
C LYS A 454 26.02 9.74 -29.22
N ASP A 455 24.76 9.82 -28.87
CA ASP A 455 23.66 9.06 -29.48
C ASP A 455 22.40 9.94 -29.57
N TYR A 456 21.91 10.11 -30.78
CA TYR A 456 20.68 10.91 -31.02
C TYR A 456 19.40 10.20 -30.61
N LEU A 457 19.48 8.89 -30.33
CA LEU A 457 18.29 8.08 -29.98
C LEU A 457 17.15 8.28 -30.99
N THR A 458 17.46 8.46 -32.27
CA THR A 458 16.51 8.89 -33.31
C THR A 458 15.27 8.01 -33.41
N GLN A 459 15.42 6.72 -33.09
CA GLN A 459 14.28 5.79 -33.08
C GLN A 459 13.18 6.23 -32.08
N TRP A 460 13.56 6.93 -31.01
CA TRP A 460 12.65 7.42 -29.96
C TRP A 460 12.47 8.94 -30.05
N SER A 461 13.53 9.71 -30.06
CA SER A 461 13.49 11.18 -30.08
C SER A 461 13.05 11.80 -31.41
N GLY A 462 13.15 11.04 -32.52
CA GLY A 462 12.96 11.61 -33.85
C GLY A 462 14.02 12.62 -34.30
N ILE A 463 14.98 12.95 -33.42
CA ILE A 463 16.02 13.95 -33.70
C ILE A 463 17.14 13.34 -34.56
N THR A 464 17.61 14.10 -35.54
CA THR A 464 18.74 13.75 -36.38
C THR A 464 19.83 14.81 -36.32
N PRO A 465 21.10 14.47 -36.63
CA PRO A 465 22.19 15.45 -36.68
C PRO A 465 21.88 16.67 -37.57
N ALA A 466 21.26 16.42 -38.73
CA ALA A 466 20.93 17.48 -39.68
C ALA A 466 19.90 18.49 -39.10
N MET A 467 18.99 18.05 -38.26
CA MET A 467 18.01 18.95 -37.61
C MET A 467 18.64 19.95 -36.66
N LEU A 468 19.76 19.57 -36.03
CA LEU A 468 20.46 20.41 -35.03
C LEU A 468 21.62 21.21 -35.61
N GLU A 469 21.95 21.02 -36.88
CA GLU A 469 23.12 21.64 -37.52
C GLU A 469 23.10 23.16 -37.42
N ASN A 470 21.97 23.77 -37.75
CA ASN A 470 21.76 25.24 -37.76
C ASN A 470 21.01 25.78 -36.56
N VAL A 471 20.81 24.95 -35.50
CA VAL A 471 20.13 25.39 -34.27
C VAL A 471 21.11 26.17 -33.41
N THR A 472 20.66 27.36 -32.99
CA THR A 472 21.43 28.23 -32.07
C THR A 472 20.80 28.37 -30.70
N THR A 473 19.53 27.97 -30.55
CA THR A 473 18.79 28.04 -29.28
C THR A 473 19.46 27.12 -28.26
N THR A 474 19.86 27.68 -27.16
CA THR A 474 20.48 26.96 -26.04
C THR A 474 19.46 26.57 -24.95
N LEU A 475 19.85 25.73 -23.98
CA LEU A 475 19.04 25.45 -22.81
C LEU A 475 18.74 26.73 -21.99
N ALA A 476 19.72 27.63 -21.86
CA ALA A 476 19.54 28.89 -21.14
C ALA A 476 18.52 29.83 -21.80
N ASP A 477 18.44 29.85 -23.14
CA ASP A 477 17.42 30.62 -23.87
C ASP A 477 16.04 30.06 -23.57
N ILE A 478 15.87 28.74 -23.58
CA ILE A 478 14.60 28.06 -23.24
C ILE A 478 14.23 28.33 -21.79
N GLN A 479 15.15 28.20 -20.85
CA GLN A 479 14.87 28.48 -19.43
C GLN A 479 14.38 29.91 -19.22
N LYS A 480 14.99 30.87 -19.88
CA LYS A 480 14.57 32.27 -19.81
C LYS A 480 13.13 32.45 -20.29
N GLU A 481 12.78 31.89 -21.44
CA GLU A 481 11.41 31.96 -21.98
C GLU A 481 10.41 31.22 -21.08
N LEU A 482 10.81 30.08 -20.50
CA LEU A 482 9.97 29.35 -19.56
C LEU A 482 9.67 30.14 -18.28
N LEU A 483 10.66 30.86 -17.74
CA LEU A 483 10.47 31.71 -16.56
C LEU A 483 9.56 32.93 -16.82
N GLU A 484 9.48 33.39 -18.06
CA GLU A 484 8.54 34.46 -18.48
C GLU A 484 7.12 33.88 -18.68
N LEU A 485 7.00 32.64 -19.19
CA LEU A 485 5.73 32.00 -19.51
C LEU A 485 5.05 31.36 -18.30
N ILE A 486 5.84 30.76 -17.40
CA ILE A 486 5.36 30.04 -16.23
C ILE A 486 5.20 30.98 -15.05
N THR A 487 3.97 31.25 -14.69
CA THR A 487 3.58 32.10 -13.56
C THR A 487 3.28 31.28 -12.31
N PRO A 488 3.15 31.86 -11.11
CA PRO A 488 2.72 31.15 -9.93
C PRO A 488 1.37 30.42 -10.06
N ARG A 489 0.51 30.90 -10.97
CA ARG A 489 -0.80 30.28 -11.24
C ARG A 489 -0.75 29.23 -12.37
N THR A 490 0.42 28.89 -12.89
CA THR A 490 0.56 27.88 -13.95
C THR A 490 0.56 26.48 -13.36
N ILE A 491 -0.04 25.52 -14.06
CA ILE A 491 0.07 24.08 -13.80
C ILE A 491 0.74 23.45 -15.02
N LEU A 492 1.84 22.71 -14.80
CA LEU A 492 2.50 21.94 -15.84
C LEU A 492 1.92 20.53 -15.91
N VAL A 493 1.61 20.08 -17.11
CA VAL A 493 1.05 18.75 -17.39
C VAL A 493 2.01 17.98 -18.29
N GLY A 494 2.24 16.70 -18.03
CA GLY A 494 3.07 15.84 -18.87
C GLY A 494 2.92 14.35 -18.54
N HIS A 495 3.82 13.52 -19.06
CA HIS A 495 3.87 12.09 -18.81
C HIS A 495 5.27 11.69 -18.36
N SER A 496 5.41 11.19 -17.13
CA SER A 496 6.72 10.99 -16.50
C SER A 496 7.54 12.29 -16.50
N LEU A 497 6.87 13.38 -16.22
CA LEU A 497 7.34 14.77 -16.37
C LEU A 497 8.64 15.08 -15.59
N ASN A 498 9.02 14.22 -14.62
CA ASN A 498 10.33 14.30 -13.96
C ASN A 498 11.49 14.24 -14.96
N SER A 499 11.36 13.47 -16.04
CA SER A 499 12.41 13.36 -17.09
C SER A 499 12.56 14.68 -17.86
N ASP A 500 11.44 15.30 -18.21
CA ASP A 500 11.40 16.57 -18.95
C ASP A 500 11.94 17.72 -18.09
N LEU A 501 11.48 17.81 -16.85
CA LEU A 501 11.97 18.82 -15.90
C LEU A 501 13.47 18.66 -15.62
N ASN A 502 13.99 17.43 -15.56
CA ASN A 502 15.42 17.17 -15.45
C ASN A 502 16.19 17.59 -16.69
N ALA A 503 15.66 17.32 -17.90
CA ALA A 503 16.30 17.75 -19.15
C ALA A 503 16.30 19.27 -19.33
N MET A 504 15.22 19.93 -18.88
CA MET A 504 15.12 21.40 -18.83
C MET A 504 15.91 22.03 -17.67
N LYS A 505 16.38 21.24 -16.70
CA LYS A 505 16.93 21.70 -15.43
C LYS A 505 16.04 22.76 -14.77
N LEU A 506 14.73 22.46 -14.69
CA LEU A 506 13.69 23.36 -14.18
C LEU A 506 12.95 22.71 -13.01
N THR A 507 12.61 23.50 -12.01
CA THR A 507 11.66 23.07 -10.95
C THR A 507 10.40 23.91 -10.95
N HIS A 508 9.26 23.26 -10.70
CA HIS A 508 7.95 23.90 -10.54
C HIS A 508 7.08 23.12 -9.55
N PRO A 509 6.37 23.79 -8.61
CA PRO A 509 5.64 23.05 -7.57
C PRO A 509 4.30 22.49 -8.04
N PHE A 510 3.65 23.09 -9.04
CA PHE A 510 2.32 22.70 -9.50
C PHE A 510 2.38 21.86 -10.77
N ILE A 511 2.49 20.55 -10.61
CA ILE A 511 2.61 19.62 -11.73
C ILE A 511 1.49 18.57 -11.72
N ILE A 512 1.10 18.10 -12.89
CA ILE A 512 0.24 16.94 -13.11
C ILE A 512 0.95 15.98 -14.03
N ASP A 513 1.37 14.84 -13.49
CA ASP A 513 2.00 13.76 -14.25
C ASP A 513 0.96 12.67 -14.54
N THR A 514 0.68 12.44 -15.82
CA THR A 514 -0.29 11.41 -16.23
C THR A 514 0.17 10.00 -15.86
N GLY A 515 1.48 9.77 -15.69
CA GLY A 515 2.02 8.51 -15.15
C GLY A 515 1.70 8.28 -13.68
N ILE A 516 1.49 9.36 -12.89
CA ILE A 516 1.02 9.32 -11.50
C ILE A 516 -0.51 9.29 -11.46
N LEU A 517 -1.16 10.15 -12.28
CA LEU A 517 -2.60 10.32 -12.32
C LEU A 517 -3.35 9.04 -12.73
N PHE A 518 -2.71 8.20 -13.56
CA PHE A 518 -3.21 6.91 -14.03
C PHE A 518 -2.32 5.76 -13.52
N PRO A 519 -2.49 5.32 -12.28
CA PRO A 519 -1.58 4.37 -11.65
C PRO A 519 -1.59 3.01 -12.37
N HIS A 520 -0.41 2.40 -12.44
CA HIS A 520 -0.26 1.07 -13.01
C HIS A 520 -0.95 0.00 -12.13
N PRO A 521 -1.59 -1.04 -12.71
CA PRO A 521 -2.26 -2.11 -11.96
C PRO A 521 -1.40 -2.84 -10.93
N ARG A 522 -0.08 -2.86 -11.14
CA ARG A 522 0.89 -3.48 -10.21
C ARG A 522 1.38 -2.50 -9.13
N GLY A 523 0.95 -1.23 -9.19
CA GLY A 523 1.46 -0.18 -8.30
C GLY A 523 2.92 0.24 -8.59
N PRO A 524 3.47 1.24 -7.88
CA PRO A 524 4.84 1.69 -8.06
C PRO A 524 5.85 0.55 -7.90
N PRO A 525 6.99 0.57 -8.64
CA PRO A 525 7.50 1.64 -9.51
C PRO A 525 6.98 1.63 -10.94
N TYR A 526 6.02 0.77 -11.26
CA TYR A 526 5.51 0.64 -12.62
C TYR A 526 4.63 1.83 -12.98
N LYS A 527 4.90 2.43 -14.14
CA LYS A 527 4.05 3.46 -14.77
C LYS A 527 3.40 2.86 -16.02
N GLN A 528 2.23 3.37 -16.41
CA GLN A 528 1.58 3.01 -17.66
C GLN A 528 2.20 3.83 -18.78
N SER A 529 2.44 3.26 -19.97
CA SER A 529 2.95 4.07 -21.10
C SER A 529 1.88 5.01 -21.63
N LEU A 530 2.30 6.17 -22.15
CA LEU A 530 1.39 7.16 -22.77
C LEU A 530 0.60 6.54 -23.93
N LYS A 531 1.27 5.74 -24.76
CA LYS A 531 0.64 4.97 -25.85
C LYS A 531 -0.52 4.10 -25.36
N TRP A 532 -0.32 3.38 -24.27
CA TRP A 532 -1.36 2.54 -23.67
C TRP A 532 -2.53 3.39 -23.11
N LEU A 533 -2.23 4.50 -22.45
CA LEU A 533 -3.23 5.42 -21.92
C LEU A 533 -4.06 6.05 -23.04
N ALA A 534 -3.41 6.49 -24.13
CA ALA A 534 -4.07 7.06 -25.30
C ALA A 534 -5.01 6.03 -25.97
N GLN A 535 -4.54 4.82 -26.20
CA GLN A 535 -5.33 3.74 -26.78
C GLN A 535 -6.54 3.39 -25.92
N LYS A 536 -6.34 3.29 -24.62
CA LYS A 536 -7.40 2.86 -23.71
C LYS A 536 -8.45 3.93 -23.44
N TYR A 537 -8.02 5.15 -23.17
CA TYR A 537 -8.91 6.20 -22.66
C TYR A 537 -9.34 7.20 -23.70
N LEU A 538 -8.50 7.43 -24.73
CA LEU A 538 -8.81 8.36 -25.83
C LEU A 538 -9.20 7.62 -27.11
N HIS A 539 -9.07 6.28 -27.16
CA HIS A 539 -9.29 5.47 -28.36
C HIS A 539 -8.45 5.94 -29.55
N ARG A 540 -7.25 6.44 -29.27
CA ARG A 540 -6.31 7.02 -30.22
C ARG A 540 -5.02 6.21 -30.15
N GLU A 541 -4.46 5.90 -31.32
CA GLU A 541 -3.11 5.36 -31.43
C GLU A 541 -2.13 6.50 -31.66
N VAL A 542 -1.17 6.64 -30.78
CA VAL A 542 -0.06 7.61 -30.83
C VAL A 542 1.26 6.86 -31.02
N GLN A 543 2.33 7.60 -31.32
CA GLN A 543 3.67 7.01 -31.50
C GLN A 543 3.72 5.89 -32.55
N LYS A 544 3.13 6.15 -33.74
CA LYS A 544 3.01 5.16 -34.82
C LYS A 544 4.21 5.08 -35.76
N GLY A 545 5.08 6.08 -35.74
CA GLY A 545 6.14 6.25 -36.75
C GLY A 545 7.40 5.45 -36.44
N ALA A 546 8.08 5.01 -37.52
CA ALA A 546 9.48 4.54 -37.42
C ALA A 546 10.47 5.68 -37.23
N ASN A 547 10.01 6.93 -37.22
CA ASN A 547 10.81 8.16 -37.21
C ASN A 547 10.91 8.83 -35.83
N GLY A 548 10.56 8.13 -34.77
CA GLY A 548 10.55 8.64 -33.39
C GLY A 548 9.20 9.18 -32.96
N HIS A 549 9.13 9.72 -31.75
CA HIS A 549 7.96 10.32 -31.15
C HIS A 549 7.77 11.77 -31.67
N ASP A 550 6.57 12.30 -31.60
CA ASP A 550 6.28 13.71 -31.84
C ASP A 550 5.84 14.38 -30.55
N SER A 551 6.71 15.22 -29.99
CA SER A 551 6.46 15.87 -28.69
C SER A 551 5.20 16.73 -28.67
N VAL A 552 4.73 17.28 -29.80
CA VAL A 552 3.44 17.99 -29.90
C VAL A 552 2.28 17.00 -29.77
N GLU A 553 2.36 15.81 -30.42
CA GLU A 553 1.34 14.76 -30.29
C GLU A 553 1.28 14.21 -28.84
N ASP A 554 2.42 13.96 -28.22
CA ASP A 554 2.51 13.40 -26.87
C ASP A 554 2.05 14.42 -25.82
N SER A 555 2.47 15.68 -25.91
CA SER A 555 1.97 16.79 -25.08
C SER A 555 0.46 16.97 -25.18
N LYS A 556 -0.10 16.94 -26.42
CA LYS A 556 -1.55 17.01 -26.64
C LYS A 556 -2.30 15.82 -26.04
N THR A 557 -1.71 14.65 -26.10
CA THR A 557 -2.28 13.42 -25.54
C THR A 557 -2.38 13.52 -24.02
N CYS A 558 -1.33 14.01 -23.34
CA CYS A 558 -1.34 14.28 -21.91
C CYS A 558 -2.46 15.26 -21.53
N LEU A 559 -2.58 16.36 -22.27
CA LEU A 559 -3.61 17.36 -22.06
C LEU A 559 -5.03 16.78 -22.21
N ASP A 560 -5.28 16.00 -23.26
CA ASP A 560 -6.58 15.36 -23.52
C ASP A 560 -6.94 14.34 -22.43
N LEU A 561 -5.97 13.60 -21.89
CA LEU A 561 -6.17 12.70 -20.75
C LEU A 561 -6.58 13.45 -19.49
N VAL A 562 -5.91 14.58 -19.19
CA VAL A 562 -6.24 15.41 -18.03
C VAL A 562 -7.60 16.06 -18.19
N LYS A 563 -7.95 16.60 -19.37
CA LYS A 563 -9.29 17.13 -19.67
C LYS A 563 -10.38 16.10 -19.40
N GLN A 564 -10.19 14.88 -19.91
CA GLN A 564 -11.16 13.82 -19.67
C GLN A 564 -11.24 13.42 -18.18
N LYS A 565 -10.11 13.44 -17.48
CA LYS A 565 -10.08 13.19 -16.03
C LYS A 565 -10.89 14.24 -15.26
N CYS A 566 -10.74 15.51 -15.62
CA CYS A 566 -11.51 16.59 -15.03
C CYS A 566 -13.02 16.45 -15.31
N GLU A 567 -13.42 16.06 -16.49
CA GLU A 567 -14.83 15.90 -16.85
C GLU A 567 -15.47 14.65 -16.23
N LYS A 568 -14.73 13.54 -16.15
CA LYS A 568 -15.23 12.24 -15.66
C LYS A 568 -15.00 12.02 -14.16
N GLY A 569 -14.11 12.79 -13.56
CA GLY A 569 -13.84 12.81 -12.13
C GLY A 569 -12.73 11.84 -11.66
N PRO A 570 -12.39 11.90 -10.36
CA PRO A 570 -11.19 11.26 -9.80
C PRO A 570 -11.20 9.75 -9.88
N LYS A 571 -12.36 9.12 -9.99
CA LYS A 571 -12.47 7.66 -10.10
C LYS A 571 -12.20 7.13 -11.52
N TRP A 572 -12.28 8.01 -12.54
CA TRP A 572 -12.02 7.59 -13.91
C TRP A 572 -10.52 7.35 -14.13
N GLY A 573 -10.17 6.25 -14.76
CA GLY A 573 -8.78 5.88 -14.98
C GLY A 573 -8.02 5.33 -13.77
N SER A 574 -8.58 5.45 -12.55
CA SER A 574 -8.01 4.87 -11.33
C SER A 574 -8.48 3.43 -11.07
N GLY A 575 -9.50 2.96 -11.79
CA GLY A 575 -10.19 1.70 -11.55
C GLY A 575 -9.71 0.49 -12.35
N ASP A 576 -8.65 0.62 -13.11
CA ASP A 576 -8.13 -0.47 -13.97
C ASP A 576 -7.12 -1.37 -13.28
N THR A 577 -6.83 -1.10 -12.03
CA THR A 577 -6.08 -2.02 -11.19
C THR A 577 -6.94 -3.26 -10.98
N ASN A 578 -6.34 -4.46 -11.08
CA ASN A 578 -6.95 -5.71 -10.57
C ASN A 578 -7.19 -5.63 -9.06
N ALA A 579 -7.00 -4.44 -8.50
CA ALA A 579 -7.11 -4.10 -7.10
C ALA A 579 -8.10 -2.94 -6.92
N GLU A 580 -8.90 -3.02 -5.89
CA GLU A 580 -9.84 -1.98 -5.50
C GLU A 580 -9.67 -1.64 -4.02
N SER A 581 -10.04 -0.41 -3.65
CA SER A 581 -10.09 -0.03 -2.24
C SER A 581 -11.05 -0.94 -1.46
N ILE A 582 -10.64 -1.33 -0.26
CA ILE A 582 -11.49 -2.07 0.68
C ILE A 582 -12.79 -1.32 0.96
N PHE A 583 -12.76 0.01 1.01
CA PHE A 583 -13.94 0.86 1.21
C PHE A 583 -14.94 0.77 0.07
N LYS A 584 -14.45 0.72 -1.18
CA LYS A 584 -15.30 0.51 -2.35
C LYS A 584 -15.99 -0.85 -2.30
N ARG A 585 -15.27 -1.88 -1.84
CA ARG A 585 -15.80 -3.23 -1.69
C ARG A 585 -16.84 -3.32 -0.56
N LEU A 586 -16.60 -2.65 0.55
CA LEU A 586 -17.58 -2.51 1.64
C LEU A 586 -18.82 -1.76 1.21
N GLY A 587 -18.68 -0.64 0.49
CA GLY A 587 -19.79 0.18 -0.02
C GLY A 587 -20.74 -0.53 -1.00
N ARG A 588 -20.35 -1.73 -1.51
CA ARG A 588 -21.23 -2.60 -2.33
C ARG A 588 -21.91 -3.70 -1.51
N THR A 589 -21.54 -3.83 -0.26
CA THR A 589 -22.04 -4.91 0.59
C THR A 589 -23.20 -4.42 1.46
N PRO A 590 -24.40 -4.99 1.34
CA PRO A 590 -25.54 -4.58 2.16
C PRO A 590 -25.31 -4.93 3.63
N ARG A 591 -25.82 -4.11 4.53
CA ARG A 591 -25.84 -4.41 5.98
C ARG A 591 -26.80 -5.58 6.26
N PRO A 592 -26.47 -6.47 7.21
CA PRO A 592 -27.39 -7.50 7.64
C PRO A 592 -28.71 -6.86 8.13
N LYS A 593 -29.85 -7.32 7.60
CA LYS A 593 -31.21 -6.86 7.91
C LYS A 593 -31.65 -5.53 7.28
N SER A 594 -30.84 -4.90 6.45
CA SER A 594 -31.23 -3.75 5.64
C SER A 594 -30.77 -4.01 4.22
N ASN A 595 -31.66 -3.98 3.25
CA ASN A 595 -31.31 -4.13 1.84
C ASN A 595 -30.89 -2.79 1.21
N ASP A 596 -31.25 -1.69 1.87
CA ASP A 596 -31.08 -0.34 1.32
C ASP A 596 -29.80 0.35 1.86
N GLU A 597 -29.26 -0.14 2.99
CA GLU A 597 -28.06 0.43 3.58
C GLU A 597 -26.84 -0.44 3.27
N THR A 598 -25.80 0.18 2.72
CA THR A 598 -24.49 -0.45 2.49
C THR A 598 -23.54 -0.19 3.68
N ARG A 599 -22.47 -0.99 3.76
CA ARG A 599 -21.45 -0.80 4.77
C ARG A 599 -20.59 0.41 4.51
N THR A 600 -20.22 1.09 5.59
CA THR A 600 -19.40 2.30 5.55
C THR A 600 -18.07 2.06 6.24
N GLY A 601 -17.02 2.78 5.77
CA GLY A 601 -15.70 2.72 6.36
C GLY A 601 -15.09 4.10 6.56
N ALA A 602 -14.22 4.20 7.56
CA ALA A 602 -13.50 5.40 7.93
C ALA A 602 -11.99 5.19 7.90
N VAL A 603 -11.26 6.25 7.54
CA VAL A 603 -9.80 6.35 7.69
C VAL A 603 -9.49 7.48 8.66
N ILE A 604 -8.79 7.17 9.74
CA ILE A 604 -8.36 8.10 10.77
C ILE A 604 -6.84 8.04 10.84
N ASP A 605 -6.16 9.12 10.45
CA ASP A 605 -4.70 9.13 10.36
C ASP A 605 -4.15 10.52 10.64
N TRP A 606 -2.83 10.62 10.85
CA TRP A 606 -2.14 11.89 10.98
C TRP A 606 -2.13 12.65 9.67
N GLY A 607 -2.19 13.99 9.76
CA GLY A 607 -2.14 14.88 8.60
C GLY A 607 -3.41 14.89 7.75
N GLU A 608 -3.28 14.71 6.45
CA GLU A 608 -4.38 14.79 5.48
C GLU A 608 -4.67 13.44 4.79
N PRO A 609 -5.29 12.48 5.47
CA PRO A 609 -5.54 11.16 4.90
C PRO A 609 -6.43 11.17 3.67
N GLN A 610 -7.17 12.27 3.44
CA GLN A 610 -8.04 12.46 2.27
C GLN A 610 -7.26 12.47 0.95
N ARG A 611 -6.01 12.95 0.96
CA ARG A 611 -5.12 12.95 -0.21
C ARG A 611 -4.59 11.56 -0.57
N GLY A 612 -4.75 10.59 0.34
CA GLY A 612 -4.35 9.20 0.15
C GLY A 612 -5.52 8.22 0.14
N HIS A 613 -5.38 7.11 0.87
CA HIS A 613 -6.42 6.08 0.98
C HIS A 613 -7.73 6.58 1.59
N GLY A 614 -7.67 7.60 2.45
CA GLY A 614 -8.85 8.24 3.03
C GLY A 614 -9.76 8.92 1.99
N GLY A 615 -9.18 9.33 0.84
CA GLY A 615 -9.97 9.85 -0.29
C GLY A 615 -10.94 8.84 -0.90
N GLN A 616 -10.73 7.55 -0.65
CA GLN A 616 -11.57 6.46 -1.13
C GLN A 616 -12.53 5.92 -0.05
N ALA A 617 -12.36 6.34 1.20
CA ALA A 617 -13.26 6.01 2.31
C ALA A 617 -14.49 6.93 2.30
N GLN A 618 -15.59 6.48 2.92
CA GLN A 618 -16.78 7.29 3.10
C GLN A 618 -16.53 8.43 4.10
N LEU A 619 -15.73 8.15 5.13
CA LEU A 619 -15.34 9.09 6.18
C LEU A 619 -13.83 9.16 6.25
N SER A 620 -13.29 10.35 6.52
CA SER A 620 -11.84 10.56 6.66
C SER A 620 -11.57 11.69 7.64
N LYS A 621 -10.74 11.42 8.64
CA LYS A 621 -10.36 12.39 9.69
C LYS A 621 -8.84 12.50 9.77
N GLY A 622 -8.34 13.72 9.60
CA GLY A 622 -6.95 14.06 9.88
C GLY A 622 -6.74 14.47 11.32
N CYS A 623 -5.69 13.96 11.94
CA CYS A 623 -5.34 14.19 13.33
C CYS A 623 -3.88 14.69 13.44
N LYS A 624 -3.53 15.26 14.60
CA LYS A 624 -2.19 15.81 14.90
C LYS A 624 -1.53 15.12 16.10
N SER A 625 -2.23 14.16 16.73
CA SER A 625 -1.72 13.39 17.87
C SER A 625 -2.45 12.05 18.00
N ASP A 626 -1.86 11.12 18.75
CA ASP A 626 -2.47 9.83 19.02
C ASP A 626 -3.72 9.94 19.91
N GLU A 627 -3.79 10.94 20.81
CA GLU A 627 -4.99 11.24 21.59
C GLU A 627 -6.17 11.61 20.67
N GLN A 628 -5.91 12.47 19.65
CA GLN A 628 -6.95 12.84 18.69
C GLN A 628 -7.39 11.64 17.83
N ILE A 629 -6.50 10.68 17.57
CA ILE A 629 -6.86 9.41 16.92
C ILE A 629 -7.84 8.62 17.81
N VAL A 630 -7.55 8.53 19.13
CA VAL A 630 -8.44 7.82 20.10
C VAL A 630 -9.81 8.47 20.14
N GLU A 631 -9.87 9.82 20.24
CA GLU A 631 -11.13 10.57 20.22
C GLU A 631 -11.90 10.37 18.91
N ALA A 632 -11.23 10.46 17.78
CA ALA A 632 -11.85 10.29 16.47
C ALA A 632 -12.39 8.86 16.25
N ILE A 633 -11.72 7.83 16.79
CA ILE A 633 -12.24 6.45 16.79
C ILE A 633 -13.53 6.37 17.61
N ASP A 634 -13.56 6.98 18.79
CA ASP A 634 -14.74 7.00 19.66
C ASP A 634 -15.92 7.73 18.98
N ASP A 635 -15.68 8.88 18.35
CA ASP A 635 -16.66 9.60 17.54
C ASP A 635 -17.19 8.74 16.37
N ALA A 636 -16.32 8.04 15.67
CA ALA A 636 -16.71 7.14 14.59
C ALA A 636 -17.57 5.98 15.08
N LEU A 637 -17.25 5.40 16.24
CA LEU A 637 -18.01 4.32 16.86
C LEU A 637 -19.40 4.78 17.31
N LYS A 638 -19.51 6.00 17.79
CA LYS A 638 -20.77 6.63 18.20
C LYS A 638 -21.60 7.15 17.01
N GLY A 639 -21.02 7.20 15.80
CA GLY A 639 -21.67 7.75 14.61
C GLY A 639 -21.75 9.27 14.62
N LEU A 640 -20.81 9.93 15.28
CA LEU A 640 -20.73 11.40 15.38
C LEU A 640 -19.85 12.01 14.28
N MET A 641 -19.08 11.19 13.53
CA MET A 641 -18.29 11.67 12.41
C MET A 641 -19.19 12.11 11.25
N GLU A 642 -18.91 13.30 10.73
CA GLU A 642 -19.59 13.84 9.56
C GLU A 642 -18.97 13.30 8.27
N ALA A 643 -19.81 12.85 7.34
CA ALA A 643 -19.43 12.54 5.98
C ALA A 643 -19.23 13.83 5.15
N ARG A 644 -18.67 13.71 3.96
CA ARG A 644 -18.42 14.85 3.05
C ARG A 644 -19.68 15.62 2.62
N ASP A 645 -20.83 14.99 2.74
CA ASP A 645 -22.14 15.58 2.46
C ASP A 645 -22.82 16.17 3.71
N GLY A 646 -22.12 16.21 4.87
CA GLY A 646 -22.61 16.68 6.14
C GLY A 646 -23.52 15.70 6.89
N ALA A 647 -23.76 14.51 6.35
CA ALA A 647 -24.55 13.48 7.03
C ALA A 647 -23.69 12.69 8.04
N THR A 648 -24.25 12.44 9.22
CA THR A 648 -23.61 11.50 10.18
C THR A 648 -23.95 10.07 9.81
N SER A 649 -22.96 9.21 9.76
CA SER A 649 -23.15 7.81 9.39
C SER A 649 -22.47 6.86 10.37
N LYS A 650 -23.17 5.75 10.62
CA LYS A 650 -22.61 4.67 11.42
C LYS A 650 -21.51 3.94 10.65
N VAL A 651 -20.34 3.78 11.24
CA VAL A 651 -19.16 3.16 10.62
C VAL A 651 -19.10 1.68 10.95
N ASP A 652 -18.93 0.82 9.93
CA ASP A 652 -18.74 -0.63 10.08
C ASP A 652 -17.26 -1.02 10.14
N PHE A 653 -16.38 -0.29 9.43
CA PHE A 653 -14.95 -0.55 9.39
C PHE A 653 -14.18 0.75 9.64
N ILE A 654 -13.37 0.78 10.68
CA ILE A 654 -12.47 1.89 11.01
C ILE A 654 -11.05 1.40 10.83
N TRP A 655 -10.29 2.06 9.94
CA TRP A 655 -8.84 1.92 9.92
C TRP A 655 -8.22 3.17 10.52
N ALA A 656 -7.35 2.97 11.52
CA ALA A 656 -6.68 4.06 12.20
C ALA A 656 -5.20 3.74 12.41
N ARG A 657 -4.36 4.79 12.62
CA ARG A 657 -2.93 4.65 12.85
C ARG A 657 -2.45 5.53 13.98
N LEU A 658 -1.82 4.92 14.99
CA LEU A 658 -1.04 5.61 16.01
C LEU A 658 0.39 5.78 15.51
N ARG A 659 1.01 6.94 15.71
CA ARG A 659 2.34 7.24 15.15
C ARG A 659 3.37 7.77 16.14
N GLU A 660 3.01 8.08 17.37
CA GLU A 660 3.95 8.63 18.36
C GLU A 660 5.10 7.67 18.67
N LEU A 661 4.84 6.35 18.72
CA LEU A 661 5.88 5.35 18.89
C LEU A 661 6.83 5.28 17.67
N GLU A 662 6.30 5.36 16.46
CA GLU A 662 7.08 5.42 15.21
C GLU A 662 8.00 6.66 15.23
N LEU A 663 7.47 7.79 15.68
CA LEU A 663 8.19 9.04 15.81
C LEU A 663 9.31 8.95 16.86
N ALA A 664 8.99 8.42 18.05
CA ALA A 664 9.96 8.24 19.12
C ALA A 664 11.14 7.35 18.71
N ARG A 665 10.91 6.40 17.79
CA ARG A 665 11.93 5.49 17.25
C ARG A 665 12.70 6.05 16.04
N GLY A 666 12.38 7.24 15.55
CA GLY A 666 12.95 7.78 14.33
C GLY A 666 12.57 7.00 13.06
N TRP A 667 11.46 6.24 13.11
CA TRP A 667 10.98 5.45 11.96
C TRP A 667 10.03 6.22 11.05
N TRP A 668 9.69 7.44 11.42
CA TRP A 668 8.81 8.27 10.64
C TRP A 668 9.42 8.56 9.26
N ASP A 669 8.63 8.36 8.22
CA ASP A 669 8.97 8.72 6.85
C ASP A 669 8.08 9.88 6.41
N ASP A 670 8.70 11.02 6.10
CA ASP A 670 8.08 12.35 6.02
C ASP A 670 7.25 12.60 4.78
N ALA A 671 7.05 11.60 3.97
CA ALA A 671 6.65 11.77 2.61
C ALA A 671 5.20 12.23 2.35
N LYS A 672 4.36 12.74 3.28
CA LYS A 672 2.94 12.88 2.92
C LYS A 672 2.17 14.15 3.25
N THR A 673 2.73 15.14 3.89
CA THR A 673 2.04 16.44 4.09
C THR A 673 3.02 17.62 4.14
N ALA A 674 2.62 18.78 3.63
CA ALA A 674 3.42 20.00 3.69
C ALA A 674 3.67 20.52 5.13
N ASP A 675 2.83 20.11 6.09
CA ASP A 675 2.92 20.48 7.51
C ASP A 675 3.59 19.42 8.39
N VAL A 676 4.20 18.40 7.79
CA VAL A 676 4.76 17.25 8.54
C VAL A 676 5.83 17.66 9.51
N GLU A 677 6.74 18.57 9.15
CA GLU A 677 7.79 19.03 10.06
C GLU A 677 7.23 19.75 11.28
N LEU A 678 6.21 20.58 11.11
CA LEU A 678 5.54 21.24 12.23
C LEU A 678 4.82 20.22 13.13
N ILE A 679 4.13 19.25 12.54
CA ILE A 679 3.46 18.17 13.26
C ILE A 679 4.49 17.33 14.02
N ARG A 680 5.59 16.95 13.36
CA ARG A 680 6.71 16.21 13.94
C ARG A 680 7.35 16.99 15.09
N LYS A 681 7.69 18.26 14.86
CA LYS A 681 8.27 19.14 15.89
C LYS A 681 7.37 19.24 17.11
N ASN A 682 6.08 19.49 16.92
CA ASN A 682 5.11 19.57 18.00
C ASN A 682 4.96 18.24 18.76
N ALA A 683 4.97 17.12 18.05
CA ALA A 683 4.89 15.80 18.67
C ALA A 683 6.17 15.46 19.44
N LEU A 684 7.36 15.74 18.91
CA LEU A 684 8.64 15.55 19.59
C LEU A 684 8.76 16.44 20.84
N GLN A 685 8.29 17.68 20.76
CA GLN A 685 8.27 18.60 21.90
C GLN A 685 7.34 18.08 23.02
N ARG A 686 6.15 17.57 22.68
CA ARG A 686 5.20 16.93 23.60
C ARG A 686 5.80 15.69 24.27
N LEU A 687 6.54 14.89 23.51
CA LEU A 687 7.20 13.68 23.99
C LEU A 687 8.47 13.98 24.81
N GLY A 688 8.90 15.26 24.91
CA GLY A 688 10.13 15.64 25.58
C GLY A 688 11.41 15.19 24.87
N LEU A 689 11.30 14.83 23.59
CA LEU A 689 12.40 14.31 22.77
C LEU A 689 13.08 15.39 21.93
N LEU A 690 12.57 16.61 21.92
CA LEU A 690 13.17 17.73 21.21
C LEU A 690 14.39 18.24 22.01
N LYS A 691 15.58 17.93 21.51
CA LYS A 691 16.85 18.53 22.00
C LYS A 691 17.34 19.52 20.96
N ASP A 692 18.04 20.58 21.44
CA ASP A 692 18.73 21.52 20.54
C ASP A 692 19.78 20.76 19.73
N GLY A 693 19.63 20.73 18.38
CA GLY A 693 20.48 19.96 17.48
C GLY A 693 19.93 18.54 17.18
N TYR A 694 18.65 18.43 16.84
CA TYR A 694 18.02 17.17 16.46
C TYR A 694 18.72 16.50 15.27
N ASP A 695 19.23 15.29 15.51
CA ASP A 695 19.81 14.40 14.49
C ASP A 695 18.87 13.20 14.33
N ASP A 696 18.52 12.83 13.11
CA ASP A 696 17.58 11.71 12.80
C ASP A 696 18.09 10.35 13.32
N ASP A 697 19.38 10.26 13.68
CA ASP A 697 20.05 9.03 14.13
C ASP A 697 20.13 8.88 15.67
N VAL A 698 19.41 9.70 16.46
CA VAL A 698 19.45 9.58 17.92
C VAL A 698 18.79 8.27 18.37
N GLU A 699 19.59 7.38 18.90
CA GLU A 699 19.15 6.14 19.54
C GLU A 699 18.44 6.47 20.87
N VAL A 700 17.14 6.19 20.94
CA VAL A 700 16.31 6.42 22.13
C VAL A 700 16.73 5.42 23.20
N LYS A 701 17.07 5.88 24.41
CA LYS A 701 17.44 5.01 25.53
C LYS A 701 16.28 4.10 25.92
N GLY A 702 16.59 2.91 26.45
CA GLY A 702 15.60 1.89 26.79
C GLY A 702 14.47 2.39 27.71
N GLY A 703 14.74 3.27 28.68
CA GLY A 703 13.73 3.87 29.56
C GLY A 703 12.75 4.77 28.78
N GLU A 704 13.27 5.66 27.93
CA GLU A 704 12.46 6.57 27.09
C GLU A 704 11.60 5.80 26.11
N LEU A 705 12.13 4.70 25.55
CA LEU A 705 11.36 3.80 24.70
C LEU A 705 10.25 3.07 25.48
N GLY A 706 10.55 2.63 26.72
CA GLY A 706 9.56 2.03 27.61
C GLY A 706 8.37 2.94 27.90
N ASP A 707 8.64 4.25 28.12
CA ASP A 707 7.61 5.26 28.33
C ASP A 707 6.76 5.49 27.07
N ALA A 708 7.39 5.56 25.89
CA ALA A 708 6.67 5.69 24.62
C ALA A 708 5.78 4.47 24.35
N VAL A 709 6.28 3.26 24.62
CA VAL A 709 5.49 2.02 24.51
C VAL A 709 4.34 2.03 25.52
N SER A 710 4.57 2.45 26.76
CA SER A 710 3.52 2.55 27.79
C SER A 710 2.38 3.47 27.37
N ARG A 711 2.68 4.65 26.82
CA ARG A 711 1.67 5.59 26.29
C ARG A 711 0.88 4.95 25.15
N THR A 712 1.56 4.33 24.20
CA THR A 712 0.92 3.63 23.07
C THR A 712 0.00 2.51 23.55
N VAL A 713 0.43 1.70 24.52
CA VAL A 713 -0.37 0.63 25.13
C VAL A 713 -1.58 1.20 25.86
N ASN A 714 -1.44 2.33 26.56
CA ASN A 714 -2.56 3.04 27.18
C ASN A 714 -3.60 3.50 26.15
N HIS A 715 -3.17 4.04 25.00
CA HIS A 715 -4.10 4.39 23.90
C HIS A 715 -4.84 3.16 23.36
N ILE A 716 -4.15 2.02 23.17
CA ILE A 716 -4.79 0.76 22.77
C ILE A 716 -5.83 0.32 23.81
N THR A 717 -5.53 0.44 25.10
CA THR A 717 -6.46 0.10 26.20
C THR A 717 -7.67 1.02 26.18
N GLN A 718 -7.49 2.33 26.06
CA GLN A 718 -8.57 3.32 25.96
C GLN A 718 -9.49 3.03 24.75
N ILE A 719 -8.90 2.75 23.58
CA ILE A 719 -9.66 2.34 22.40
C ILE A 719 -10.48 1.08 22.72
N TYR A 720 -9.84 0.04 23.30
CA TYR A 720 -10.55 -1.19 23.65
C TYR A 720 -11.71 -0.92 24.61
N ASP A 721 -11.51 -0.09 25.64
CA ASP A 721 -12.54 0.24 26.63
C ASP A 721 -13.71 1.00 26.04
N SER A 722 -13.52 1.80 25.00
CA SER A 722 -14.58 2.53 24.30
C SER A 722 -15.37 1.67 23.30
N LEU A 723 -14.85 0.47 22.91
CA LEU A 723 -15.52 -0.37 21.91
C LEU A 723 -16.90 -0.85 22.38
N PRO A 724 -17.92 -0.84 21.51
CA PRO A 724 -19.18 -1.54 21.74
C PRO A 724 -19.00 -3.06 21.74
N ARG A 725 -19.88 -3.78 22.45
CA ARG A 725 -19.93 -5.25 22.39
C ARG A 725 -20.09 -5.77 20.96
N CYS A 726 -19.46 -6.90 20.65
CA CYS A 726 -19.41 -7.53 19.33
C CYS A 726 -18.62 -6.69 18.28
N THR A 727 -17.65 -5.91 18.71
CA THR A 727 -16.67 -5.23 17.87
C THR A 727 -15.36 -5.99 17.87
N ALA A 728 -14.80 -6.26 16.68
CA ALA A 728 -13.47 -6.85 16.57
C ALA A 728 -12.42 -5.74 16.59
N LEU A 729 -11.41 -5.86 17.46
CA LEU A 729 -10.21 -5.04 17.46
C LEU A 729 -9.05 -5.87 16.91
N ILE A 730 -8.43 -5.38 15.87
CA ILE A 730 -7.24 -5.96 15.24
C ILE A 730 -6.14 -4.91 15.27
N VAL A 731 -5.09 -5.16 16.02
CA VAL A 731 -3.91 -4.29 16.10
C VAL A 731 -2.79 -4.95 15.32
N TYR A 732 -2.03 -4.18 14.53
CA TYR A 732 -0.86 -4.69 13.81
C TYR A 732 0.18 -3.59 13.62
N SER A 733 1.47 -3.96 13.66
CA SER A 733 2.55 -2.97 13.57
C SER A 733 2.87 -2.53 12.14
N GLY A 734 2.48 -3.32 11.14
CA GLY A 734 2.83 -3.07 9.74
C GLY A 734 4.18 -3.65 9.39
N THR A 735 5.26 -2.90 9.54
CA THR A 735 6.65 -3.33 9.30
C THR A 735 7.47 -3.27 10.58
N GLY A 736 8.64 -3.91 10.56
CA GLY A 736 9.73 -3.66 11.51
C GLY A 736 10.54 -2.42 11.10
N ASP A 737 11.78 -2.32 11.61
CA ASP A 737 12.66 -1.15 11.42
C ASP A 737 12.93 -0.86 9.93
N PRO A 738 12.55 0.31 9.41
CA PRO A 738 12.76 0.69 8.01
C PRO A 738 14.08 1.44 7.77
N ARG A 739 14.81 1.84 8.82
CA ARG A 739 15.96 2.76 8.73
C ARG A 739 17.07 2.20 7.84
N GLU A 740 17.44 0.94 8.03
CA GLU A 740 18.51 0.31 7.24
C GLU A 740 18.12 0.18 5.75
N ILE A 741 16.85 -0.12 5.45
CA ILE A 741 16.38 -0.11 4.05
C ILE A 741 16.52 1.28 3.45
N ARG A 742 16.12 2.32 4.17
CA ARG A 742 16.24 3.72 3.69
C ARG A 742 17.69 4.09 3.42
N ARG A 743 18.57 3.78 4.38
CA ARG A 743 20.00 4.02 4.23
C ARG A 743 20.58 3.35 2.98
N LEU A 744 20.31 2.05 2.80
CA LEU A 744 20.79 1.30 1.65
C LEU A 744 20.17 1.76 0.32
N GLN A 745 18.89 2.14 0.32
CA GLN A 745 18.24 2.69 -0.87
C GLN A 745 18.81 4.06 -1.25
N ALA A 746 19.05 4.94 -0.28
CA ALA A 746 19.73 6.22 -0.51
C ALA A 746 21.13 6.01 -1.10
N MET A 747 21.90 5.09 -0.52
CA MET A 747 23.21 4.68 -1.00
C MET A 747 23.16 4.13 -2.46
N GLN A 748 22.15 3.32 -2.78
CA GLN A 748 21.92 2.81 -4.14
C GLN A 748 21.58 3.93 -5.13
N GLN A 749 20.75 4.91 -4.70
CA GLN A 749 20.45 6.07 -5.55
C GLN A 749 21.69 6.91 -5.81
N GLN A 750 22.50 7.19 -4.76
CA GLN A 750 23.75 7.93 -4.90
C GLN A 750 24.71 7.21 -5.85
N TYR A 751 24.90 5.90 -5.68
CA TYR A 751 25.70 5.08 -6.60
C TYR A 751 25.23 5.23 -8.05
N ARG A 752 23.90 5.12 -8.30
CA ARG A 752 23.35 5.26 -9.67
C ARG A 752 23.60 6.64 -10.27
N ARG A 753 23.48 7.71 -9.48
CA ARG A 753 23.76 9.08 -9.92
C ARG A 753 25.24 9.25 -10.27
N GLU A 754 26.13 8.82 -9.38
CA GLU A 754 27.57 8.97 -9.57
C GLU A 754 28.12 8.06 -10.68
N TYR A 755 27.66 6.82 -10.77
CA TYR A 755 28.06 5.87 -11.81
C TYR A 755 27.69 6.33 -13.22
N ALA A 756 26.71 7.22 -13.35
CA ALA A 756 26.36 7.84 -14.62
C ALA A 756 27.41 8.84 -15.10
N THR A 757 28.18 9.46 -14.19
CA THR A 757 29.06 10.59 -14.49
C THR A 757 30.54 10.37 -14.11
N LYS A 758 30.83 9.41 -13.24
CA LYS A 758 32.16 9.16 -12.67
C LYS A 758 32.69 7.76 -13.04
N ASN A 759 34.01 7.60 -13.12
CA ASN A 759 34.61 6.30 -13.18
C ASN A 759 34.52 5.56 -11.84
N TRP A 760 34.55 4.23 -11.85
CA TRP A 760 34.43 3.37 -10.69
C TRP A 760 35.33 3.76 -9.51
N ASP A 761 36.55 4.18 -9.78
CA ASP A 761 37.55 4.53 -8.76
C ASP A 761 37.22 5.86 -8.05
N ASN A 762 36.40 6.72 -8.67
CA ASN A 762 36.04 8.06 -8.19
C ASN A 762 34.64 8.10 -7.59
N LEU A 763 33.99 6.94 -7.44
CA LEU A 763 32.69 6.87 -6.80
C LEU A 763 32.82 7.06 -5.28
N SER A 764 32.00 7.93 -4.71
CA SER A 764 31.95 8.12 -3.25
C SER A 764 31.26 6.92 -2.56
N VAL A 765 30.41 6.23 -3.30
CA VAL A 765 29.65 5.07 -2.83
C VAL A 765 29.78 3.94 -3.85
N LYS A 766 30.10 2.74 -3.39
CA LYS A 766 30.18 1.53 -4.22
C LYS A 766 28.95 0.65 -3.94
N TRP A 767 28.38 0.07 -5.02
CA TRP A 767 27.25 -0.82 -4.93
C TRP A 767 27.63 -2.18 -5.54
N THR A 768 27.89 -3.15 -4.68
CA THR A 768 28.38 -4.48 -5.00
C THR A 768 27.37 -5.54 -4.54
N ASP A 769 27.70 -6.82 -4.73
CA ASP A 769 26.89 -7.94 -4.23
C ASP A 769 26.72 -7.90 -2.69
N THR A 770 27.67 -7.30 -1.97
CA THR A 770 27.59 -7.13 -0.52
C THR A 770 26.42 -6.21 -0.14
N GLU A 771 26.30 -5.04 -0.81
CA GLU A 771 25.20 -4.10 -0.56
C GLU A 771 23.86 -4.65 -1.04
N VAL A 772 23.87 -5.42 -2.14
CA VAL A 772 22.65 -6.13 -2.61
C VAL A 772 22.18 -7.16 -1.59
N GLN A 773 23.09 -7.93 -0.99
CA GLN A 773 22.77 -8.88 0.06
C GLN A 773 22.31 -8.18 1.36
N ALA A 774 22.98 -7.09 1.73
CA ALA A 774 22.60 -6.27 2.88
C ALA A 774 21.18 -5.70 2.71
N LEU A 775 20.85 -5.17 1.52
CA LEU A 775 19.49 -4.70 1.23
C LEU A 775 18.46 -5.83 1.31
N SER A 776 18.80 -7.00 0.79
CA SER A 776 17.92 -8.17 0.86
C SER A 776 17.66 -8.60 2.30
N GLN A 777 18.70 -8.61 3.14
CA GLN A 777 18.56 -8.92 4.57
C GLN A 777 17.74 -7.86 5.30
N ALA A 778 18.06 -6.58 5.11
CA ALA A 778 17.29 -5.47 5.69
C ALA A 778 15.80 -5.53 5.30
N CYS A 779 15.50 -5.86 4.03
CA CYS A 779 14.11 -6.08 3.60
C CYS A 779 13.46 -7.28 4.30
N GLN A 780 14.20 -8.38 4.55
CA GLN A 780 13.66 -9.53 5.27
C GLN A 780 13.34 -9.18 6.73
N ASP A 781 14.22 -8.44 7.40
CA ASP A 781 14.07 -8.04 8.79
C ASP A 781 12.93 -7.03 8.96
N ALA A 782 12.89 -6.02 8.11
CA ALA A 782 11.82 -5.01 8.15
C ALA A 782 10.43 -5.56 7.76
N ARG A 783 10.33 -6.76 7.20
CA ARG A 783 9.03 -7.41 6.96
C ARG A 783 8.41 -8.01 8.21
N ASN A 784 9.17 -8.15 9.29
CA ASN A 784 8.69 -8.74 10.54
C ASN A 784 7.88 -7.70 11.32
N GLY A 785 6.68 -8.06 11.69
CA GLY A 785 5.78 -7.26 12.51
C GLY A 785 5.04 -8.12 13.52
N VAL A 786 4.21 -7.48 14.30
CA VAL A 786 3.35 -8.12 15.31
C VAL A 786 1.88 -7.76 15.10
N GLY A 787 1.01 -8.60 15.64
CA GLY A 787 -0.42 -8.30 15.65
C GLY A 787 -1.15 -8.95 16.82
N PHE A 788 -2.34 -8.43 17.08
CA PHE A 788 -3.22 -8.85 18.16
C PHE A 788 -4.66 -8.82 17.66
N ILE A 789 -5.46 -9.77 18.12
CA ILE A 789 -6.85 -9.91 17.66
C ILE A 789 -7.72 -10.23 18.87
N VAL A 790 -8.81 -9.49 19.04
CA VAL A 790 -9.80 -9.74 20.07
C VAL A 790 -11.20 -9.31 19.58
N VAL A 791 -12.24 -9.87 20.18
CA VAL A 791 -13.64 -9.41 20.03
C VAL A 791 -14.14 -9.02 21.40
N LYS A 792 -14.53 -7.72 21.54
CA LYS A 792 -15.15 -7.18 22.76
C LYS A 792 -16.61 -7.48 22.80
#